data_7aebb52531f4eb62eae7c91c250d14fb
#
_entry.id   7aebb52531f4eb62eae7c91c250d14fb
#
_cell.length_a   1.000
_cell.length_b   1.000
_cell.length_c   1.000
_cell.angle_alpha   90.00
_cell.angle_beta   90.00
_cell.angle_gamma   90.00
#
_symmetry.space_group_name_H-M   'P 1'
#
loop_
_entity.id
_entity.type
_entity.pdbx_description
1 polymer ?
#
loop_
_entity_poly.entity_id
_entity_poly.type
_entity_poly.pdbx_seq_one_letter_code
_entity_poly.pdbx_strand_id
1 'polypeptide(L)'
;MSDSPFFPDHQPIQLPKIKIRRPKVGPGAITIAVLVLLGLFVYAASSFWTEILWFQQMHATRILLTRWGVIAGLAVVGVVLSVAVLRIMIGLAHRHRVSSKRGEAAANLRQYQDAIEPFKKLAFWLVALVLGIPAGLRLAEGWQTVLTWLNATPFGKTDPIFGWDISFFVFTLPFLELVVSFLLHLVFLSLIVSIVASYLYGGLQVVPRPHATAPVRRHLGILAAIASVIIGVQYWIGRYSLLTQSGDNIDGAMYADVNATLPAHSILAAISIAVAALFLVAAFRGTWRLPTIGVVVTVVAALVIGGAYPALIEQFRVRPNARSLNAQYIQHNIDATLEAYGLDDLDYRTYDATTTAQPGQLREDSESTSQIRLLDPQVIRKTVQQLQQSRPYYSFDSGFFVDRYTINGERRDTVISMRELNLAGLSQEQQNWVNRHTVYTHGFGVVAAYGNTITSDGLPAYWEQSIPSKGEIGEYEPRVYFSQSAPDYSIVGGPEGTPNQELDYPDDNAPGGQVSTTFKGNGGPSVGNVWNKLLYSIKFGSTDIFFSSQTNEESQILYDRDPLLRVAKVAPYLTLEQKAYPAVVDTDGDPSTPKRLVWVVDAYTTTDSYPYAQHQSLSSSTVDSRSQSVGQYIQENSINYMRNSVKAIVDAYDGSVRLFQWDEKDPILSTWMKIYPGSVESKQNISADLMGHLRYPEDMFKVQRDLLTSYHVRDASDFYTGGDRWRLAEETSTAATANGVSTATMSSLQQQAVRVQPPYYLTMQMPGQQSAEFSLTSVFVPGGESKREAMAGFLAVDSETGSEAGKVREGYGKLRLIALPSSTTVPGPGQIQNAYDTNQTIASQLNVLNLSDSTVIRGNLLTLPVGGGLLYVQPVYIQGSGGANYPVLRFVLTAFGNRVGFAPTLAESLDQTFGGDSAAKVAGGDQSADKNKGGGDQQNQAESEPSKQLASALQDANQAIQDGQNALKNNDWAAYGESQKRLNDALTKAIDAQKKLDAQSGSGS
;
A
#
# COMPACT_ATOMS: atom_id res chain seq x y z
N MET A 1 -73.86 -42.26 -13.28
CA MET A 1 -73.46 -41.29 -14.36
C MET A 1 -72.69 -40.21 -13.65
N SER A 2 -71.40 -39.97 -13.83
CA SER A 2 -70.43 -40.36 -14.86
C SER A 2 -69.09 -40.34 -14.23
N ASP A 3 -68.27 -41.30 -14.61
CA ASP A 3 -66.85 -41.42 -14.39
C ASP A 3 -66.07 -40.18 -14.85
N SER A 4 -65.02 -39.87 -14.12
CA SER A 4 -63.88 -39.13 -14.58
C SER A 4 -62.61 -39.77 -14.05
N PRO A 5 -61.77 -40.33 -14.93
CA PRO A 5 -60.54 -41.01 -14.55
C PRO A 5 -59.36 -40.06 -14.82
N PHE A 6 -58.69 -39.62 -13.76
CA PHE A 6 -57.33 -39.02 -13.89
C PHE A 6 -56.67 -39.00 -12.53
N PHE A 7 -56.14 -40.17 -12.11
CA PHE A 7 -54.91 -40.24 -11.28
C PHE A 7 -54.30 -41.64 -11.52
N PRO A 8 -53.11 -41.72 -12.15
CA PRO A 8 -52.38 -42.95 -12.22
C PRO A 8 -51.81 -43.35 -10.87
N ASP A 9 -52.00 -44.63 -10.55
CA ASP A 9 -51.41 -45.30 -9.38
C ASP A 9 -49.95 -44.96 -9.25
N HIS A 10 -49.54 -44.27 -8.21
CA HIS A 10 -48.16 -44.17 -7.80
C HIS A 10 -47.65 -45.48 -7.21
N GLN A 11 -47.02 -46.28 -8.09
CA GLN A 11 -46.16 -47.35 -7.60
C GLN A 11 -45.05 -46.70 -6.71
N PRO A 12 -44.76 -47.25 -5.55
CA PRO A 12 -43.64 -46.75 -4.72
C PRO A 12 -42.36 -46.92 -5.50
N ILE A 13 -41.69 -45.79 -5.74
CA ILE A 13 -40.33 -45.73 -6.31
C ILE A 13 -39.44 -46.57 -5.42
N GLN A 14 -39.08 -47.77 -5.84
CA GLN A 14 -38.04 -48.57 -5.21
C GLN A 14 -36.70 -47.91 -5.54
N LEU A 15 -36.19 -47.11 -4.58
CA LEU A 15 -34.81 -46.59 -4.67
C LEU A 15 -33.86 -47.80 -4.79
N PRO A 16 -32.93 -47.77 -5.71
CA PRO A 16 -31.98 -48.85 -5.90
C PRO A 16 -31.20 -49.06 -4.59
N LYS A 17 -31.13 -50.30 -4.12
CA LYS A 17 -30.28 -50.71 -3.00
C LYS A 17 -28.83 -50.37 -3.37
N ILE A 18 -28.35 -49.21 -2.90
CA ILE A 18 -26.96 -48.83 -3.02
C ILE A 18 -26.18 -49.80 -2.15
N LYS A 19 -25.69 -50.88 -2.79
CA LYS A 19 -24.65 -51.70 -2.19
C LYS A 19 -23.41 -50.79 -2.15
N ILE A 20 -23.14 -50.18 -0.99
CA ILE A 20 -21.85 -49.52 -0.72
C ILE A 20 -20.79 -50.67 -0.83
N ARG A 21 -20.27 -50.88 -2.03
CA ARG A 21 -19.04 -51.63 -2.21
C ARG A 21 -17.98 -50.82 -1.46
N ARG A 22 -17.50 -51.38 -0.33
CA ARG A 22 -16.28 -50.86 0.32
C ARG A 22 -15.24 -50.74 -0.78
N PRO A 23 -14.69 -49.58 -1.07
CA PRO A 23 -13.54 -49.55 -1.95
C PRO A 23 -12.46 -50.36 -1.25
N LYS A 24 -12.06 -51.47 -1.87
CA LYS A 24 -10.88 -52.19 -1.40
C LYS A 24 -9.71 -51.29 -1.72
N VAL A 25 -9.35 -50.42 -0.77
CA VAL A 25 -8.12 -49.66 -0.86
C VAL A 25 -7.01 -50.67 -0.82
N GLY A 26 -6.40 -50.91 -1.96
CA GLY A 26 -5.29 -51.89 -2.06
C GLY A 26 -4.12 -51.42 -1.19
N PRO A 27 -3.32 -52.39 -0.67
CA PRO A 27 -2.13 -52.04 0.16
C PRO A 27 -1.26 -50.96 -0.52
N GLY A 28 -1.10 -50.98 -1.83
CA GLY A 28 -0.36 -49.97 -2.59
C GLY A 28 -0.93 -48.52 -2.45
N ALA A 29 -2.24 -48.38 -2.45
CA ALA A 29 -2.84 -47.03 -2.28
C ALA A 29 -2.64 -46.50 -0.84
N ILE A 30 -2.65 -47.42 0.17
CA ILE A 30 -2.33 -47.01 1.55
C ILE A 30 -0.86 -46.62 1.67
N THR A 31 0.05 -47.39 1.04
CA THR A 31 1.48 -47.08 1.04
C THR A 31 1.74 -45.74 0.36
N ILE A 32 1.14 -45.48 -0.80
CA ILE A 32 1.26 -44.17 -1.48
C ILE A 32 0.74 -43.05 -0.59
N ALA A 33 -0.44 -43.22 0.03
CA ALA A 33 -1.02 -42.19 0.93
C ALA A 33 -0.10 -41.94 2.13
N VAL A 34 0.48 -42.98 2.74
CA VAL A 34 1.43 -42.82 3.85
C VAL A 34 2.71 -42.11 3.38
N LEU A 35 3.25 -42.46 2.21
CA LEU A 35 4.46 -41.81 1.67
C LEU A 35 4.20 -40.34 1.34
N VAL A 36 3.02 -39.98 0.77
CA VAL A 36 2.63 -38.60 0.53
C VAL A 36 2.48 -37.82 1.86
N LEU A 37 1.83 -38.42 2.85
CA LEU A 37 1.70 -37.81 4.18
C LEU A 37 3.06 -37.64 4.88
N LEU A 38 3.95 -38.62 4.74
CA LEU A 38 5.31 -38.53 5.27
C LEU A 38 6.10 -37.43 4.55
N GLY A 39 6.00 -37.32 3.22
CA GLY A 39 6.64 -36.29 2.43
C GLY A 39 6.13 -34.87 2.84
N LEU A 40 4.83 -34.71 2.98
CA LEU A 40 4.22 -33.47 3.48
C LEU A 40 4.67 -33.15 4.90
N PHE A 41 4.78 -34.16 5.77
CA PHE A 41 5.25 -33.93 7.13
C PHE A 41 6.72 -33.49 7.16
N VAL A 42 7.58 -34.14 6.36
CA VAL A 42 9.01 -33.78 6.26
C VAL A 42 9.16 -32.36 5.71
N TYR A 43 8.39 -32.00 4.68
CA TYR A 43 8.38 -30.65 4.14
C TYR A 43 7.92 -29.61 5.18
N ALA A 44 6.83 -29.89 5.88
CA ALA A 44 6.31 -29.01 6.93
C ALA A 44 7.31 -28.85 8.09
N ALA A 45 7.93 -29.96 8.51
CA ALA A 45 8.95 -29.95 9.56
C ALA A 45 10.21 -29.17 9.13
N SER A 46 10.63 -29.33 7.87
CA SER A 46 11.74 -28.57 7.29
C SER A 46 11.42 -27.08 7.26
N SER A 47 10.25 -26.70 6.76
CA SER A 47 9.80 -25.31 6.70
C SER A 47 9.70 -24.69 8.11
N PHE A 48 9.16 -25.45 9.07
CA PHE A 48 9.04 -25.02 10.45
C PHE A 48 10.42 -24.78 11.10
N TRP A 49 11.36 -25.70 10.91
CA TRP A 49 12.68 -25.58 11.51
C TRP A 49 13.51 -24.47 10.88
N THR A 50 13.47 -24.33 9.55
CA THR A 50 14.18 -23.25 8.85
C THR A 50 13.61 -21.87 9.21
N GLU A 51 12.31 -21.75 9.51
CA GLU A 51 11.72 -20.53 10.03
C GLU A 51 12.28 -20.18 11.42
N ILE A 52 12.41 -21.17 12.32
CA ILE A 52 13.05 -20.94 13.64
C ILE A 52 14.48 -20.42 13.46
N LEU A 53 15.27 -21.04 12.57
CA LEU A 53 16.65 -20.63 12.31
C LEU A 53 16.70 -19.16 11.80
N TRP A 54 15.77 -18.78 10.93
CA TRP A 54 15.67 -17.41 10.43
C TRP A 54 15.38 -16.41 11.56
N PHE A 55 14.38 -16.70 12.39
CA PHE A 55 14.05 -15.83 13.52
C PHE A 55 15.15 -15.80 14.60
N GLN A 56 15.93 -16.86 14.74
CA GLN A 56 17.11 -16.89 15.63
C GLN A 56 18.18 -15.93 15.09
N GLN A 57 18.48 -16.02 13.80
CA GLN A 57 19.45 -15.13 13.15
C GLN A 57 19.02 -13.65 13.25
N MET A 58 17.71 -13.37 13.13
CA MET A 58 17.14 -12.01 13.26
C MET A 58 17.00 -11.54 14.72
N HIS A 59 17.42 -12.32 15.72
CA HIS A 59 17.19 -12.05 17.15
C HIS A 59 15.70 -11.82 17.51
N ALA A 60 14.78 -12.30 16.67
CA ALA A 60 13.33 -12.09 16.76
C ALA A 60 12.56 -13.36 17.20
N THR A 61 13.24 -14.37 17.77
CA THR A 61 12.65 -15.66 18.18
C THR A 61 11.44 -15.49 19.11
N ARG A 62 11.46 -14.46 19.98
CA ARG A 62 10.37 -14.18 20.90
C ARG A 62 9.07 -13.85 20.16
N ILE A 63 9.13 -13.12 19.05
CA ILE A 63 7.96 -12.77 18.23
C ILE A 63 7.33 -14.04 17.66
N LEU A 64 8.15 -14.91 17.08
CA LEU A 64 7.71 -16.18 16.53
C LEU A 64 7.07 -17.07 17.60
N LEU A 65 7.77 -17.27 18.74
CA LEU A 65 7.29 -18.15 19.81
C LEU A 65 6.02 -17.63 20.47
N THR A 66 5.91 -16.32 20.72
CA THR A 66 4.69 -15.72 21.27
C THR A 66 3.52 -15.91 20.30
N ARG A 67 3.70 -15.56 19.03
CA ARG A 67 2.69 -15.74 17.98
C ARG A 67 2.23 -17.20 17.88
N TRP A 68 3.15 -18.13 17.69
CA TRP A 68 2.82 -19.54 17.54
C TRP A 68 2.29 -20.17 18.83
N GLY A 69 2.83 -19.77 19.97
CA GLY A 69 2.38 -20.23 21.27
C GLY A 69 0.91 -19.83 21.53
N VAL A 70 0.54 -18.60 21.24
CA VAL A 70 -0.84 -18.12 21.41
C VAL A 70 -1.76 -18.78 20.37
N ILE A 71 -1.38 -18.84 19.10
CA ILE A 71 -2.15 -19.54 18.07
C ILE A 71 -2.38 -21.00 18.46
N ALA A 72 -1.33 -21.72 18.86
CA ALA A 72 -1.43 -23.12 19.30
C ALA A 72 -2.28 -23.25 20.58
N GLY A 73 -2.09 -22.36 21.56
CA GLY A 73 -2.89 -22.37 22.79
C GLY A 73 -4.38 -22.15 22.51
N LEU A 74 -4.72 -21.15 21.73
CA LEU A 74 -6.11 -20.88 21.34
C LEU A 74 -6.70 -22.02 20.48
N ALA A 75 -5.92 -22.58 19.54
CA ALA A 75 -6.31 -23.75 18.77
C ALA A 75 -6.62 -24.94 19.66
N VAL A 76 -5.73 -25.26 20.60
CA VAL A 76 -5.95 -26.36 21.56
C VAL A 76 -7.19 -26.12 22.42
N VAL A 77 -7.33 -24.94 23.02
CA VAL A 77 -8.51 -24.58 23.82
C VAL A 77 -9.77 -24.64 22.98
N GLY A 78 -9.81 -24.03 21.81
CA GLY A 78 -10.97 -24.03 20.93
C GLY A 78 -11.34 -25.44 20.44
N VAL A 79 -10.38 -26.24 20.00
CA VAL A 79 -10.60 -27.59 19.51
C VAL A 79 -11.05 -28.53 20.65
N VAL A 80 -10.36 -28.49 21.79
CA VAL A 80 -10.73 -29.32 22.95
C VAL A 80 -12.15 -28.99 23.43
N LEU A 81 -12.46 -27.71 23.57
CA LEU A 81 -13.79 -27.25 23.97
C LEU A 81 -14.85 -27.67 22.93
N SER A 82 -14.64 -27.43 21.66
CA SER A 82 -15.58 -27.74 20.59
C SER A 82 -15.82 -29.25 20.47
N VAL A 83 -14.73 -30.04 20.42
CA VAL A 83 -14.82 -31.51 20.34
C VAL A 83 -15.49 -32.10 21.59
N ALA A 84 -15.12 -31.62 22.78
CA ALA A 84 -15.70 -32.10 24.05
C ALA A 84 -17.22 -31.80 24.10
N VAL A 85 -17.61 -30.56 23.80
CA VAL A 85 -19.04 -30.16 23.78
C VAL A 85 -19.81 -30.98 22.75
N LEU A 86 -19.33 -31.09 21.49
CA LEU A 86 -20.03 -31.88 20.46
C LEU A 86 -20.09 -33.38 20.83
N ARG A 87 -19.02 -33.93 21.39
CA ARG A 87 -18.95 -35.30 21.84
C ARG A 87 -19.95 -35.57 22.97
N ILE A 88 -20.07 -34.64 23.91
CA ILE A 88 -21.07 -34.69 25.00
C ILE A 88 -22.48 -34.63 24.41
N MET A 89 -22.77 -33.70 23.48
CA MET A 89 -24.08 -33.54 22.86
C MET A 89 -24.53 -34.80 22.12
N ILE A 90 -23.63 -35.41 21.32
CA ILE A 90 -23.89 -36.69 20.64
C ILE A 90 -24.18 -37.80 21.69
N GLY A 91 -23.37 -37.84 22.74
CA GLY A 91 -23.50 -38.81 23.81
C GLY A 91 -24.83 -38.70 24.56
N LEU A 92 -25.25 -37.48 24.86
CA LEU A 92 -26.55 -37.18 25.48
C LEU A 92 -27.72 -37.58 24.56
N ALA A 93 -27.64 -37.22 23.28
CA ALA A 93 -28.66 -37.61 22.29
C ALA A 93 -28.78 -39.14 22.17
N HIS A 94 -27.67 -39.88 22.14
CA HIS A 94 -27.63 -41.34 22.12
C HIS A 94 -28.18 -41.94 23.46
N ARG A 95 -27.84 -41.34 24.60
CA ARG A 95 -28.37 -41.81 25.92
C ARG A 95 -29.88 -41.71 26.00
N HIS A 96 -30.49 -40.75 25.31
CA HIS A 96 -31.94 -40.51 25.26
C HIS A 96 -32.63 -41.29 24.12
N ARG A 97 -32.00 -42.33 23.54
CA ARG A 97 -32.58 -43.17 22.50
C ARG A 97 -33.85 -43.87 22.94
N VAL A 98 -34.78 -44.02 22.02
CA VAL A 98 -36.06 -44.73 22.25
C VAL A 98 -36.16 -45.92 21.32
N SER A 99 -36.39 -47.11 21.87
CA SER A 99 -36.66 -48.29 21.08
C SER A 99 -38.15 -48.28 20.61
N SER A 100 -38.37 -47.60 19.45
CA SER A 100 -39.73 -47.56 18.88
C SER A 100 -39.98 -48.79 18.04
N LYS A 101 -41.09 -49.48 18.31
CA LYS A 101 -41.45 -50.76 17.71
C LYS A 101 -42.43 -50.67 16.51
N ARG A 102 -42.86 -49.51 15.99
CA ARG A 102 -43.93 -49.42 14.98
C ARG A 102 -43.64 -48.35 13.91
N GLY A 103 -43.80 -48.74 12.60
CA GLY A 103 -43.88 -47.85 11.42
C GLY A 103 -42.78 -48.11 10.36
N GLU A 104 -43.09 -48.00 9.04
CA GLU A 104 -42.20 -48.20 7.92
C GLU A 104 -41.02 -47.19 7.89
N ALA A 105 -41.28 -45.94 8.24
CA ALA A 105 -40.23 -44.94 8.39
C ALA A 105 -39.18 -45.31 9.50
N ALA A 106 -39.63 -46.07 10.52
CA ALA A 106 -38.75 -46.61 11.55
C ALA A 106 -37.86 -47.76 11.06
N ALA A 107 -38.28 -48.49 10.02
CA ALA A 107 -37.52 -49.60 9.45
C ALA A 107 -36.25 -49.10 8.70
N ASN A 108 -36.36 -48.03 7.90
CA ASN A 108 -35.22 -47.43 7.21
C ASN A 108 -34.20 -46.85 8.20
N LEU A 109 -34.63 -46.14 9.23
CA LEU A 109 -33.76 -45.63 10.28
C LEU A 109 -33.03 -46.70 11.06
N ARG A 110 -33.65 -47.89 11.30
CA ARG A 110 -33.03 -49.04 11.97
C ARG A 110 -31.85 -49.56 11.16
N GLN A 111 -31.95 -49.64 9.86
CA GLN A 111 -30.86 -50.10 9.02
C GLN A 111 -29.60 -49.24 9.20
N TYR A 112 -29.74 -47.92 9.34
CA TYR A 112 -28.60 -47.00 9.62
C TYR A 112 -28.13 -47.11 11.09
N GLN A 113 -29.05 -47.28 12.04
CA GLN A 113 -28.69 -47.51 13.45
C GLN A 113 -27.89 -48.79 13.63
N ASP A 114 -28.36 -49.91 13.05
CA ASP A 114 -27.68 -51.20 13.12
C ASP A 114 -26.29 -51.19 12.42
N ALA A 115 -26.14 -50.40 11.36
CA ALA A 115 -24.88 -50.20 10.66
C ALA A 115 -23.85 -49.39 11.49
N ILE A 116 -24.32 -48.41 12.28
CA ILE A 116 -23.47 -47.54 13.10
C ILE A 116 -23.20 -48.12 14.48
N GLU A 117 -24.11 -48.92 15.06
CA GLU A 117 -24.02 -49.41 16.43
C GLU A 117 -22.70 -50.14 16.75
N PRO A 118 -22.11 -50.99 15.86
CA PRO A 118 -20.81 -51.61 16.09
C PRO A 118 -19.64 -50.65 16.24
N PHE A 119 -19.77 -49.51 15.53
CA PHE A 119 -18.71 -48.48 15.43
C PHE A 119 -19.10 -47.17 16.12
N LYS A 120 -20.16 -47.12 16.91
CA LYS A 120 -20.71 -45.88 17.49
C LYS A 120 -19.68 -45.02 18.21
N LYS A 121 -18.77 -45.61 18.99
CA LYS A 121 -17.71 -44.85 19.70
C LYS A 121 -16.82 -44.12 18.70
N LEU A 122 -16.42 -44.80 17.66
CA LEU A 122 -15.60 -44.22 16.58
C LEU A 122 -16.38 -43.15 15.81
N ALA A 123 -17.65 -43.44 15.44
CA ALA A 123 -18.49 -42.47 14.73
C ALA A 123 -18.75 -41.19 15.54
N PHE A 124 -18.97 -41.30 16.87
CA PHE A 124 -19.15 -40.17 17.75
C PHE A 124 -17.89 -39.29 17.86
N TRP A 125 -16.74 -39.93 17.96
CA TRP A 125 -15.48 -39.21 17.94
C TRP A 125 -15.19 -38.59 16.54
N LEU A 126 -15.44 -39.33 15.47
CA LEU A 126 -15.22 -38.84 14.11
C LEU A 126 -16.07 -37.60 13.81
N VAL A 127 -17.37 -37.63 14.13
CA VAL A 127 -18.25 -36.48 13.93
C VAL A 127 -17.82 -35.30 14.81
N ALA A 128 -17.49 -35.57 16.08
CA ALA A 128 -17.02 -34.50 16.98
C ALA A 128 -15.70 -33.88 16.51
N LEU A 129 -14.76 -34.68 15.98
CA LEU A 129 -13.49 -34.20 15.44
C LEU A 129 -13.68 -33.44 14.12
N VAL A 130 -14.44 -34.00 13.16
CA VAL A 130 -14.65 -33.39 11.85
C VAL A 130 -15.33 -32.02 11.95
N LEU A 131 -16.28 -31.85 12.88
CA LEU A 131 -16.97 -30.59 13.10
C LEU A 131 -16.27 -29.72 14.14
N GLY A 132 -15.67 -30.30 15.15
CA GLY A 132 -15.08 -29.58 16.27
C GLY A 132 -13.70 -28.99 15.97
N ILE A 133 -12.89 -29.65 15.13
CA ILE A 133 -11.55 -29.13 14.77
C ILE A 133 -11.69 -27.81 14.00
N PRO A 134 -12.42 -27.74 12.88
CA PRO A 134 -12.57 -26.46 12.16
C PRO A 134 -13.23 -25.36 13.00
N ALA A 135 -14.23 -25.73 13.83
CA ALA A 135 -14.89 -24.79 14.72
C ALA A 135 -13.93 -24.22 15.77
N GLY A 136 -13.06 -25.07 16.32
CA GLY A 136 -12.08 -24.65 17.32
C GLY A 136 -10.91 -23.85 16.73
N LEU A 137 -10.46 -24.15 15.51
CA LEU A 137 -9.39 -23.42 14.85
C LEU A 137 -9.73 -21.96 14.57
N ARG A 138 -11.01 -21.62 14.38
CA ARG A 138 -11.45 -20.22 14.23
C ARG A 138 -11.08 -19.33 15.42
N LEU A 139 -11.01 -19.89 16.63
CA LEU A 139 -10.58 -19.12 17.80
C LEU A 139 -9.12 -18.70 17.67
N ALA A 140 -8.30 -19.52 17.03
CA ALA A 140 -6.88 -19.23 16.83
C ALA A 140 -6.63 -18.09 15.82
N GLU A 141 -7.55 -17.83 14.90
CA GLU A 141 -7.50 -16.69 13.98
C GLU A 141 -7.53 -15.35 14.72
N GLY A 142 -8.20 -15.29 15.89
CA GLY A 142 -8.28 -14.10 16.73
C GLY A 142 -7.09 -13.89 17.68
N TRP A 143 -5.91 -14.44 17.38
CA TRP A 143 -4.73 -14.35 18.27
C TRP A 143 -4.30 -12.91 18.56
N GLN A 144 -4.36 -12.01 17.59
CA GLN A 144 -4.05 -10.59 17.75
C GLN A 144 -5.05 -9.92 18.70
N THR A 145 -6.33 -10.12 18.45
CA THR A 145 -7.44 -9.59 19.28
C THR A 145 -7.29 -10.01 20.75
N VAL A 146 -6.92 -11.26 21.02
CA VAL A 146 -6.72 -11.75 22.40
C VAL A 146 -5.50 -11.09 23.03
N LEU A 147 -4.38 -11.00 22.31
CA LEU A 147 -3.16 -10.39 22.83
C LEU A 147 -3.31 -8.88 23.10
N THR A 148 -3.96 -8.17 22.19
CA THR A 148 -4.17 -6.73 22.33
C THR A 148 -5.16 -6.41 23.46
N TRP A 149 -6.21 -7.23 23.63
CA TRP A 149 -7.12 -7.10 24.77
C TRP A 149 -6.42 -7.31 26.11
N LEU A 150 -5.55 -8.33 26.24
CA LEU A 150 -4.81 -8.62 27.49
C LEU A 150 -3.81 -7.53 27.85
N ASN A 151 -3.31 -6.75 26.87
CA ASN A 151 -2.26 -5.75 27.07
C ASN A 151 -2.74 -4.32 26.72
N ALA A 152 -4.06 -4.12 26.64
CA ALA A 152 -4.67 -2.89 26.18
C ALA A 152 -4.10 -1.64 26.86
N THR A 153 -3.85 -0.60 26.08
CA THR A 153 -3.42 0.71 26.54
C THR A 153 -4.57 1.71 26.33
N PRO A 154 -4.94 2.49 27.36
CA PRO A 154 -5.97 3.52 27.22
C PRO A 154 -5.59 4.59 26.20
N PHE A 155 -6.55 5.08 25.44
CA PHE A 155 -6.38 6.24 24.56
C PHE A 155 -6.44 7.56 25.35
N GLY A 156 -7.02 7.53 26.56
CA GLY A 156 -7.22 8.72 27.37
C GLY A 156 -8.30 9.67 26.86
N LYS A 157 -9.10 9.19 25.90
CA LYS A 157 -10.24 9.91 25.30
C LYS A 157 -11.46 9.02 25.31
N THR A 158 -12.64 9.64 25.39
CA THR A 158 -13.91 8.92 25.51
C THR A 158 -14.79 9.15 24.31
N ASP A 159 -15.59 8.15 23.94
CA ASP A 159 -16.63 8.28 22.91
C ASP A 159 -17.76 9.23 23.38
N PRO A 160 -18.41 9.93 22.44
CA PRO A 160 -19.39 10.95 22.79
C PRO A 160 -20.79 10.40 23.19
N ILE A 161 -21.05 9.10 23.02
CA ILE A 161 -22.39 8.51 23.27
C ILE A 161 -22.43 7.73 24.59
N PHE A 162 -21.46 6.85 24.83
CA PHE A 162 -21.41 6.01 26.02
C PHE A 162 -20.43 6.51 27.09
N GLY A 163 -19.50 7.41 26.73
CA GLY A 163 -18.46 7.93 27.62
C GLY A 163 -17.38 6.89 27.97
N TRP A 164 -17.22 5.84 27.16
CA TRP A 164 -16.18 4.83 27.33
C TRP A 164 -14.89 5.29 26.67
N ASP A 165 -13.75 4.93 27.27
CA ASP A 165 -12.45 5.15 26.60
C ASP A 165 -12.39 4.42 25.26
N ILE A 166 -11.77 5.05 24.25
CA ILE A 166 -11.69 4.53 22.89
C ILE A 166 -11.05 3.13 22.85
N SER A 167 -10.16 2.81 23.81
CA SER A 167 -9.57 1.46 23.96
C SER A 167 -10.60 0.35 24.15
N PHE A 168 -11.79 0.67 24.68
CA PHE A 168 -12.88 -0.29 24.76
C PHE A 168 -13.31 -0.76 23.35
N PHE A 169 -13.48 0.19 22.43
CA PHE A 169 -13.90 -0.11 21.04
C PHE A 169 -12.80 -0.80 20.24
N VAL A 170 -11.55 -0.36 20.42
CA VAL A 170 -10.40 -0.89 19.65
C VAL A 170 -9.93 -2.26 20.15
N PHE A 171 -9.96 -2.53 21.45
CA PHE A 171 -9.41 -3.78 22.01
C PHE A 171 -10.43 -4.69 22.67
N THR A 172 -11.37 -4.12 23.47
CA THR A 172 -12.27 -4.94 24.27
C THR A 172 -13.48 -5.39 23.47
N LEU A 173 -14.09 -4.53 22.70
CA LEU A 173 -15.27 -4.85 21.89
C LEU A 173 -14.99 -5.96 20.87
N PRO A 174 -13.92 -5.92 20.06
CA PRO A 174 -13.57 -7.02 19.14
C PRO A 174 -13.31 -8.36 19.85
N PHE A 175 -12.72 -8.32 21.06
CA PHE A 175 -12.53 -9.53 21.87
C PHE A 175 -13.88 -10.12 22.34
N LEU A 176 -14.81 -9.28 22.80
CA LEU A 176 -16.14 -9.73 23.20
C LEU A 176 -16.91 -10.31 22.02
N GLU A 177 -16.83 -9.69 20.84
CA GLU A 177 -17.43 -10.19 19.60
C GLU A 177 -16.84 -11.54 19.18
N LEU A 178 -15.52 -11.70 19.26
CA LEU A 178 -14.84 -12.96 18.99
C LEU A 178 -15.36 -14.08 19.90
N VAL A 179 -15.46 -13.84 21.22
CA VAL A 179 -15.93 -14.83 22.19
C VAL A 179 -17.39 -15.17 21.96
N VAL A 180 -18.27 -14.16 21.78
CA VAL A 180 -19.70 -14.37 21.56
C VAL A 180 -19.96 -15.10 20.24
N SER A 181 -19.27 -14.72 19.17
CA SER A 181 -19.36 -15.38 17.87
C SER A 181 -18.92 -16.85 17.94
N PHE A 182 -17.83 -17.14 18.63
CA PHE A 182 -17.36 -18.52 18.84
C PHE A 182 -18.37 -19.35 19.63
N LEU A 183 -18.90 -18.82 20.75
CA LEU A 183 -19.88 -19.49 21.56
C LEU A 183 -21.19 -19.72 20.81
N LEU A 184 -21.66 -18.73 20.05
CA LEU A 184 -22.88 -18.85 19.24
C LEU A 184 -22.73 -19.94 18.18
N HIS A 185 -21.57 -19.94 17.47
CA HIS A 185 -21.26 -20.97 16.49
C HIS A 185 -21.23 -22.37 17.09
N LEU A 186 -20.59 -22.52 18.25
CA LEU A 186 -20.49 -23.81 18.96
C LEU A 186 -21.87 -24.32 19.44
N VAL A 187 -22.70 -23.43 19.97
CA VAL A 187 -24.07 -23.78 20.42
C VAL A 187 -24.96 -24.11 19.22
N PHE A 188 -24.83 -23.41 18.12
CA PHE A 188 -25.57 -23.69 16.89
C PHE A 188 -25.18 -25.06 16.30
N LEU A 189 -23.88 -25.38 16.22
CA LEU A 189 -23.42 -26.72 15.84
C LEU A 189 -23.91 -27.79 16.80
N SER A 190 -23.90 -27.52 18.11
CA SER A 190 -24.38 -28.42 19.11
C SER A 190 -25.89 -28.69 18.95
N LEU A 191 -26.65 -27.67 18.60
CA LEU A 191 -28.10 -27.80 18.34
C LEU A 191 -28.36 -28.69 17.11
N ILE A 192 -27.68 -28.41 16.00
CA ILE A 192 -27.78 -29.21 14.77
C ILE A 192 -27.44 -30.66 15.03
N VAL A 193 -26.27 -30.91 15.64
CA VAL A 193 -25.80 -32.27 15.94
C VAL A 193 -26.76 -32.99 16.87
N SER A 194 -27.30 -32.29 17.87
CA SER A 194 -28.28 -32.85 18.80
C SER A 194 -29.62 -33.19 18.14
N ILE A 195 -30.10 -32.33 17.22
CA ILE A 195 -31.34 -32.58 16.45
C ILE A 195 -31.11 -33.80 15.54
N VAL A 196 -30.03 -33.82 14.75
CA VAL A 196 -29.73 -34.94 13.83
C VAL A 196 -29.56 -36.24 14.60
N ALA A 197 -28.78 -36.24 15.68
CA ALA A 197 -28.55 -37.42 16.49
C ALA A 197 -29.85 -37.87 17.17
N SER A 198 -30.67 -36.97 17.71
CA SER A 198 -31.96 -37.32 18.33
C SER A 198 -32.97 -37.87 17.33
N TYR A 199 -32.97 -37.35 16.10
CA TYR A 199 -33.75 -37.89 14.98
C TYR A 199 -33.29 -39.30 14.62
N LEU A 200 -32.00 -39.50 14.42
CA LEU A 200 -31.38 -40.78 14.09
C LEU A 200 -31.68 -41.87 15.13
N TYR A 201 -31.67 -41.51 16.42
CA TYR A 201 -31.94 -42.45 17.53
C TYR A 201 -33.40 -42.50 17.99
N GLY A 202 -34.34 -41.94 17.20
CA GLY A 202 -35.79 -42.06 17.41
C GLY A 202 -36.35 -41.24 18.57
N GLY A 203 -35.52 -40.39 19.19
CA GLY A 203 -35.94 -39.47 20.24
C GLY A 203 -36.70 -38.25 19.76
N LEU A 204 -36.53 -37.93 18.45
CA LEU A 204 -37.26 -36.89 17.71
C LEU A 204 -37.93 -37.52 16.49
N GLN A 205 -39.23 -37.33 16.32
CA GLN A 205 -39.98 -37.78 15.16
C GLN A 205 -40.62 -36.57 14.49
N VAL A 206 -40.57 -36.52 13.16
CA VAL A 206 -41.07 -35.38 12.36
C VAL A 206 -42.39 -35.76 11.68
N VAL A 207 -42.56 -37.00 11.22
CA VAL A 207 -43.72 -37.52 10.50
C VAL A 207 -44.27 -38.75 11.25
N PRO A 208 -45.57 -38.94 11.38
CA PRO A 208 -46.71 -38.15 10.89
C PRO A 208 -47.08 -36.92 11.74
N ARG A 209 -46.62 -36.86 12.99
CA ARG A 209 -46.80 -35.70 13.90
C ARG A 209 -45.48 -35.43 14.63
N PRO A 210 -45.01 -34.16 14.65
CA PRO A 210 -43.81 -33.82 15.39
C PRO A 210 -43.92 -34.22 16.86
N HIS A 211 -43.02 -35.08 17.32
CA HIS A 211 -42.98 -35.51 18.70
C HIS A 211 -41.52 -35.66 19.19
N ALA A 212 -41.23 -35.10 20.35
CA ALA A 212 -39.95 -35.25 21.03
C ALA A 212 -40.15 -35.89 22.40
N THR A 213 -39.32 -36.85 22.75
CA THR A 213 -39.38 -37.47 24.10
C THR A 213 -38.98 -36.46 25.17
N ALA A 214 -39.44 -36.67 26.42
CA ALA A 214 -39.18 -35.75 27.53
C ALA A 214 -37.66 -35.44 27.74
N PRO A 215 -36.73 -36.44 27.69
CA PRO A 215 -35.28 -36.13 27.79
C PRO A 215 -34.73 -35.34 26.62
N VAL A 216 -35.12 -35.65 25.37
CA VAL A 216 -34.68 -34.90 24.18
C VAL A 216 -35.20 -33.48 24.21
N ARG A 217 -36.45 -33.31 24.64
CA ARG A 217 -37.06 -31.98 24.80
C ARG A 217 -36.30 -31.13 25.82
N ARG A 218 -35.93 -31.70 26.97
CA ARG A 218 -35.11 -31.01 27.99
C ARG A 218 -33.75 -30.62 27.40
N HIS A 219 -33.09 -31.54 26.72
CA HIS A 219 -31.80 -31.32 26.10
C HIS A 219 -31.84 -30.18 25.07
N LEU A 220 -32.74 -30.25 24.08
CA LEU A 220 -32.88 -29.22 23.05
C LEU A 220 -33.38 -27.89 23.63
N GLY A 221 -34.27 -27.94 24.63
CA GLY A 221 -34.75 -26.74 25.30
C GLY A 221 -33.64 -25.98 26.06
N ILE A 222 -32.77 -26.71 26.75
CA ILE A 222 -31.62 -26.09 27.43
C ILE A 222 -30.62 -25.48 26.41
N LEU A 223 -30.35 -26.20 25.33
CA LEU A 223 -29.49 -25.66 24.27
C LEU A 223 -30.07 -24.40 23.60
N ALA A 224 -31.40 -24.43 23.34
CA ALA A 224 -32.07 -23.27 22.77
C ALA A 224 -32.12 -22.09 23.78
N ALA A 225 -32.24 -22.37 25.08
CA ALA A 225 -32.13 -21.33 26.10
C ALA A 225 -30.73 -20.71 26.13
N ILE A 226 -29.65 -21.51 26.06
CA ILE A 226 -28.26 -21.02 26.00
C ILE A 226 -28.08 -20.19 24.74
N ALA A 227 -28.55 -20.67 23.56
CA ALA A 227 -28.47 -19.91 22.31
C ALA A 227 -29.17 -18.55 22.45
N SER A 228 -30.37 -18.52 23.04
CA SER A 228 -31.14 -17.28 23.25
C SER A 228 -30.43 -16.31 24.20
N VAL A 229 -29.74 -16.78 25.25
CA VAL A 229 -28.92 -15.93 26.12
C VAL A 229 -27.77 -15.32 25.34
N ILE A 230 -27.02 -16.12 24.54
CA ILE A 230 -25.91 -15.63 23.75
C ILE A 230 -26.35 -14.60 22.70
N ILE A 231 -27.50 -14.83 22.04
CA ILE A 231 -28.12 -13.85 21.13
C ILE A 231 -28.48 -12.56 21.89
N GLY A 232 -28.99 -12.66 23.09
CA GLY A 232 -29.26 -11.50 23.94
C GLY A 232 -27.99 -10.70 24.27
N VAL A 233 -26.88 -11.40 24.57
CA VAL A 233 -25.58 -10.77 24.79
C VAL A 233 -25.07 -10.14 23.48
N GLN A 234 -25.28 -10.79 22.34
CA GLN A 234 -24.88 -10.24 21.03
C GLN A 234 -25.62 -8.94 20.72
N TYR A 235 -26.93 -8.86 20.96
CA TYR A 235 -27.67 -7.60 20.81
C TYR A 235 -27.17 -6.53 21.78
N TRP A 236 -26.85 -6.92 23.02
CA TRP A 236 -26.30 -5.96 23.99
C TRP A 236 -24.96 -5.37 23.56
N ILE A 237 -24.05 -6.21 23.07
CA ILE A 237 -22.74 -5.79 22.53
C ILE A 237 -22.92 -4.97 21.24
N GLY A 238 -23.81 -5.39 20.34
CA GLY A 238 -24.12 -4.69 19.08
C GLY A 238 -24.62 -3.25 19.25
N ARG A 239 -24.91 -2.80 20.48
CA ARG A 239 -25.15 -1.37 20.76
C ARG A 239 -23.89 -0.53 20.63
N TYR A 240 -22.76 -1.10 21.02
CA TYR A 240 -21.46 -0.41 20.93
C TYR A 240 -20.91 -0.43 19.51
N SER A 241 -21.11 -1.52 18.78
CA SER A 241 -20.68 -1.67 17.39
C SER A 241 -21.36 -0.69 16.42
N LEU A 242 -22.49 -0.04 16.84
CA LEU A 242 -23.10 1.05 16.04
C LEU A 242 -22.17 2.24 15.84
N LEU A 243 -21.21 2.48 16.76
CA LEU A 243 -20.30 3.60 16.67
C LEU A 243 -19.12 3.36 15.70
N THR A 244 -18.86 2.09 15.38
CA THR A 244 -17.78 1.67 14.49
C THR A 244 -18.27 1.14 13.15
N GLN A 245 -19.58 1.20 12.89
CA GLN A 245 -20.16 0.71 11.65
C GLN A 245 -19.90 1.67 10.47
N SER A 246 -19.69 1.08 9.29
CA SER A 246 -19.64 1.84 8.03
C SER A 246 -21.06 2.24 7.61
N GLY A 247 -21.25 3.52 7.26
CA GLY A 247 -22.47 4.05 6.69
C GLY A 247 -22.38 4.26 5.17
N ASP A 248 -23.50 4.60 4.51
CA ASP A 248 -23.49 4.84 3.07
C ASP A 248 -22.67 6.08 2.66
N ASN A 249 -22.63 7.11 3.51
CA ASN A 249 -21.95 8.37 3.25
C ASN A 249 -21.07 8.83 4.40
N ILE A 250 -21.42 8.52 5.63
CA ILE A 250 -20.78 8.95 6.86
C ILE A 250 -20.82 7.78 7.84
N ASP A 251 -19.69 7.47 8.43
CA ASP A 251 -19.55 6.35 9.35
C ASP A 251 -19.95 6.71 10.79
N GLY A 252 -20.26 5.68 11.58
CA GLY A 252 -20.73 5.81 12.94
C GLY A 252 -22.25 5.94 13.07
N ALA A 253 -22.73 6.09 14.29
CA ALA A 253 -24.15 6.09 14.61
C ALA A 253 -24.77 7.46 14.34
N MET A 254 -25.78 7.52 13.49
CA MET A 254 -26.57 8.71 13.19
C MET A 254 -27.79 8.85 14.12
N TYR A 255 -28.60 9.90 13.92
CA TYR A 255 -29.79 10.15 14.74
C TYR A 255 -30.70 8.92 14.87
N ALA A 256 -31.02 8.23 13.78
CA ALA A 256 -31.87 7.05 13.78
C ALA A 256 -31.23 5.90 14.57
N ASP A 257 -29.91 5.75 14.49
CA ASP A 257 -29.19 4.69 15.20
C ASP A 257 -29.24 4.91 16.72
N VAL A 258 -28.93 6.13 17.16
CA VAL A 258 -28.90 6.46 18.61
C VAL A 258 -30.31 6.48 19.20
N ASN A 259 -31.34 6.96 18.47
CA ASN A 259 -32.68 7.16 19.01
C ASN A 259 -33.67 6.01 18.70
N ALA A 260 -33.35 5.12 17.74
CA ALA A 260 -34.19 4.00 17.39
C ALA A 260 -33.44 2.66 17.44
N THR A 261 -32.30 2.49 16.73
CA THR A 261 -31.58 1.21 16.66
C THR A 261 -30.95 0.80 18.00
N LEU A 262 -30.33 1.72 18.73
CA LEU A 262 -29.73 1.46 20.04
C LEU A 262 -30.77 1.03 21.10
N PRO A 263 -31.89 1.73 21.28
CA PRO A 263 -32.99 1.25 22.13
C PRO A 263 -33.55 -0.10 21.67
N ALA A 264 -33.70 -0.30 20.36
CA ALA A 264 -34.18 -1.55 19.77
C ALA A 264 -33.26 -2.72 20.14
N HIS A 265 -31.97 -2.58 20.06
CA HIS A 265 -31.00 -3.61 20.49
C HIS A 265 -31.16 -3.95 21.97
N SER A 266 -31.37 -2.94 22.83
CA SER A 266 -31.61 -3.15 24.28
C SER A 266 -32.88 -3.94 24.54
N ILE A 267 -33.96 -3.64 23.81
CA ILE A 267 -35.25 -4.35 23.90
C ILE A 267 -35.12 -5.78 23.39
N LEU A 268 -34.45 -5.98 22.25
CA LEU A 268 -34.21 -7.31 21.66
C LEU A 268 -33.33 -8.18 22.56
N ALA A 269 -32.33 -7.60 23.24
CA ALA A 269 -31.55 -8.30 24.25
C ALA A 269 -32.44 -8.80 25.40
N ALA A 270 -33.33 -7.94 25.94
CA ALA A 270 -34.27 -8.31 27.00
C ALA A 270 -35.28 -9.39 26.55
N ILE A 271 -35.81 -9.26 25.32
CA ILE A 271 -36.72 -10.27 24.73
C ILE A 271 -35.99 -11.61 24.60
N SER A 272 -34.74 -11.62 24.13
CA SER A 272 -33.94 -12.85 23.97
C SER A 272 -33.70 -13.55 25.30
N ILE A 273 -33.46 -12.82 26.38
CA ILE A 273 -33.36 -13.36 27.75
C ILE A 273 -34.69 -13.92 28.22
N ALA A 274 -35.81 -13.23 27.96
CA ALA A 274 -37.16 -13.73 28.30
C ALA A 274 -37.48 -15.03 27.55
N VAL A 275 -37.13 -15.12 26.27
CA VAL A 275 -37.27 -16.33 25.45
C VAL A 275 -36.43 -17.49 25.99
N ALA A 276 -35.19 -17.19 26.43
CA ALA A 276 -34.35 -18.20 27.11
C ALA A 276 -35.10 -18.81 28.36
N ALA A 277 -35.72 -17.96 29.18
CA ALA A 277 -36.51 -18.41 30.30
C ALA A 277 -37.72 -19.26 29.85
N LEU A 278 -38.39 -18.89 28.77
CA LEU A 278 -39.50 -19.71 28.20
C LEU A 278 -39.01 -21.07 27.72
N PHE A 279 -37.81 -21.16 27.09
CA PHE A 279 -37.22 -22.45 26.73
C PHE A 279 -36.89 -23.31 27.93
N LEU A 280 -36.39 -22.74 29.01
CA LEU A 280 -36.12 -23.45 30.24
C LEU A 280 -37.46 -23.99 30.88
N VAL A 281 -38.48 -23.15 30.99
CA VAL A 281 -39.78 -23.57 31.48
C VAL A 281 -40.35 -24.71 30.63
N ALA A 282 -40.27 -24.59 29.30
CA ALA A 282 -40.76 -25.63 28.39
C ALA A 282 -39.97 -26.93 28.47
N ALA A 283 -38.65 -26.85 28.67
CA ALA A 283 -37.81 -28.02 28.85
C ALA A 283 -38.30 -28.92 29.98
N PHE A 284 -38.84 -28.34 31.10
CA PHE A 284 -39.34 -29.07 32.26
C PHE A 284 -40.84 -29.34 32.21
N ARG A 285 -41.68 -28.36 31.78
CA ARG A 285 -43.15 -28.51 31.75
C ARG A 285 -43.71 -29.25 30.53
N GLY A 286 -42.96 -29.36 29.46
CA GLY A 286 -43.37 -30.17 28.33
C GLY A 286 -44.19 -29.45 27.24
N THR A 287 -44.37 -28.16 27.35
CA THR A 287 -45.20 -27.37 26.42
C THR A 287 -44.30 -26.54 25.47
N TRP A 288 -44.18 -26.94 24.20
CA TRP A 288 -43.42 -26.23 23.21
C TRP A 288 -44.15 -25.00 22.64
N ARG A 289 -45.44 -24.81 22.94
CA ARG A 289 -46.22 -23.67 22.43
C ARG A 289 -45.64 -22.32 22.87
N LEU A 290 -45.24 -22.16 24.12
CA LEU A 290 -44.71 -20.92 24.67
C LEU A 290 -43.36 -20.54 24.06
N PRO A 291 -42.34 -21.41 23.99
CA PRO A 291 -41.08 -21.06 23.32
C PRO A 291 -41.24 -20.79 21.82
N THR A 292 -42.11 -21.54 21.12
CA THR A 292 -42.38 -21.28 19.71
C THR A 292 -42.99 -19.89 19.52
N ILE A 293 -43.96 -19.50 20.36
CA ILE A 293 -44.49 -18.14 20.38
C ILE A 293 -43.39 -17.14 20.70
N GLY A 294 -42.50 -17.44 21.68
CA GLY A 294 -41.36 -16.60 22.04
C GLY A 294 -40.42 -16.37 20.89
N VAL A 295 -40.06 -17.42 20.15
CA VAL A 295 -39.21 -17.31 18.96
C VAL A 295 -39.88 -16.47 17.87
N VAL A 296 -41.18 -16.73 17.60
CA VAL A 296 -41.96 -15.94 16.63
C VAL A 296 -41.99 -14.48 17.05
N VAL A 297 -42.25 -14.21 18.34
CA VAL A 297 -42.25 -12.85 18.90
C VAL A 297 -40.85 -12.21 18.75
N THR A 298 -39.77 -12.95 18.99
CA THR A 298 -38.39 -12.42 18.80
C THR A 298 -38.15 -12.08 17.35
N VAL A 299 -38.52 -12.96 16.41
CA VAL A 299 -38.36 -12.70 14.97
C VAL A 299 -39.19 -11.51 14.54
N VAL A 300 -40.45 -11.45 14.96
CA VAL A 300 -41.34 -10.31 14.67
C VAL A 300 -40.80 -9.02 15.32
N ALA A 301 -40.36 -9.10 16.56
CA ALA A 301 -39.74 -7.95 17.23
C ALA A 301 -38.45 -7.50 16.53
N ALA A 302 -37.60 -8.43 16.09
CA ALA A 302 -36.42 -8.10 15.32
C ALA A 302 -36.74 -7.40 13.98
N LEU A 303 -37.80 -7.86 13.29
CA LEU A 303 -38.26 -7.25 12.05
C LEU A 303 -38.94 -5.89 12.29
N VAL A 304 -39.78 -5.79 13.34
CA VAL A 304 -40.56 -4.57 13.59
C VAL A 304 -39.73 -3.54 14.36
N ILE A 305 -39.15 -3.92 15.50
CA ILE A 305 -38.41 -3.00 16.38
C ILE A 305 -36.98 -2.79 15.90
N GLY A 306 -36.33 -3.87 15.41
CA GLY A 306 -34.95 -3.83 14.93
C GLY A 306 -34.82 -3.35 13.48
N GLY A 307 -35.87 -3.48 12.65
CA GLY A 307 -35.84 -3.08 11.24
C GLY A 307 -36.83 -1.99 10.86
N ALA A 308 -38.13 -2.29 10.93
CA ALA A 308 -39.17 -1.37 10.45
C ALA A 308 -39.22 -0.05 11.24
N TYR A 309 -39.07 -0.09 12.57
CA TYR A 309 -39.11 1.11 13.39
C TYR A 309 -37.95 2.10 13.11
N PRO A 310 -36.68 1.68 13.07
CA PRO A 310 -35.60 2.57 12.65
C PRO A 310 -35.80 3.12 11.24
N ALA A 311 -36.23 2.27 10.28
CA ALA A 311 -36.51 2.70 8.92
C ALA A 311 -37.65 3.74 8.82
N LEU A 312 -38.71 3.61 9.64
CA LEU A 312 -39.80 4.59 9.73
C LEU A 312 -39.30 5.93 10.33
N ILE A 313 -38.48 5.86 11.37
CA ILE A 313 -37.85 7.06 11.96
C ILE A 313 -36.95 7.76 10.92
N GLU A 314 -36.14 6.97 10.22
CA GLU A 314 -35.29 7.50 9.13
C GLU A 314 -36.13 8.17 8.05
N GLN A 315 -37.16 7.45 7.53
CA GLN A 315 -37.96 7.93 6.40
C GLN A 315 -38.81 9.17 6.73
N PHE A 316 -39.49 9.16 7.89
CA PHE A 316 -40.51 10.17 8.19
C PHE A 316 -40.04 11.30 9.12
N ARG A 317 -39.02 11.05 9.94
CA ARG A 317 -38.50 12.03 10.89
C ARG A 317 -37.16 12.59 10.49
N VAL A 318 -36.20 11.71 10.09
CA VAL A 318 -34.83 12.12 9.79
C VAL A 318 -34.76 12.75 8.41
N ARG A 319 -35.13 12.05 7.35
CA ARG A 319 -34.96 12.54 5.97
C ARG A 319 -35.52 13.95 5.73
N PRO A 320 -36.73 14.33 6.22
CA PRO A 320 -37.19 15.70 6.04
C PRO A 320 -36.39 16.76 6.82
N ASN A 321 -35.66 16.34 7.88
CA ASN A 321 -34.96 17.23 8.78
C ASN A 321 -33.49 16.79 8.96
N ALA A 322 -32.92 16.07 7.99
CA ALA A 322 -31.64 15.35 8.14
C ALA A 322 -30.48 16.28 8.50
N ARG A 323 -30.41 17.46 7.87
CA ARG A 323 -29.39 18.47 8.15
C ARG A 323 -29.31 18.88 9.61
N SER A 324 -30.45 19.08 10.26
CA SER A 324 -30.50 19.53 11.67
C SER A 324 -30.40 18.37 12.67
N LEU A 325 -31.06 17.23 12.38
CA LEU A 325 -31.09 16.10 13.31
C LEU A 325 -29.76 15.33 13.32
N ASN A 326 -29.08 15.22 12.18
CA ASN A 326 -27.80 14.55 12.07
C ASN A 326 -26.60 15.48 12.36
N ALA A 327 -26.76 16.79 12.44
CA ALA A 327 -25.67 17.75 12.59
C ALA A 327 -24.68 17.37 13.73
N GLN A 328 -25.19 17.01 14.89
CA GLN A 328 -24.35 16.61 16.04
C GLN A 328 -23.54 15.34 15.74
N TYR A 329 -24.15 14.36 15.12
CA TYR A 329 -23.50 13.07 14.82
C TYR A 329 -22.49 13.20 13.67
N ILE A 330 -22.78 14.05 12.68
CA ILE A 330 -21.85 14.45 11.62
C ILE A 330 -20.65 15.16 12.22
N GLN A 331 -20.87 16.06 13.20
CA GLN A 331 -19.75 16.70 13.87
C GLN A 331 -18.89 15.72 14.64
N HIS A 332 -19.49 14.71 15.33
CA HIS A 332 -18.72 13.63 15.96
C HIS A 332 -17.88 12.83 14.95
N ASN A 333 -18.42 12.57 13.75
CA ASN A 333 -17.69 11.91 12.69
C ASN A 333 -16.54 12.79 12.18
N ILE A 334 -16.77 14.07 11.93
CA ILE A 334 -15.71 15.02 11.50
C ILE A 334 -14.58 15.04 12.53
N ASP A 335 -14.90 15.29 13.79
CA ASP A 335 -13.90 15.44 14.87
C ASP A 335 -13.12 14.13 15.07
N ALA A 336 -13.81 12.98 15.12
CA ALA A 336 -13.18 11.67 15.27
C ALA A 336 -12.30 11.32 14.05
N THR A 337 -12.73 11.62 12.83
CA THR A 337 -11.96 11.36 11.60
C THR A 337 -10.69 12.21 11.55
N LEU A 338 -10.81 13.52 11.82
CA LEU A 338 -9.64 14.41 11.84
C LEU A 338 -8.63 13.94 12.88
N GLU A 339 -9.10 13.55 14.05
CA GLU A 339 -8.23 13.02 15.11
C GLU A 339 -7.61 11.66 14.72
N ALA A 340 -8.41 10.71 14.25
CA ALA A 340 -7.96 9.35 13.93
C ALA A 340 -6.87 9.30 12.86
N TYR A 341 -6.83 10.28 11.98
CA TYR A 341 -5.84 10.38 10.90
C TYR A 341 -4.81 11.51 11.08
N GLY A 342 -4.76 12.18 12.26
CA GLY A 342 -3.80 13.25 12.54
C GLY A 342 -4.00 14.50 11.70
N LEU A 343 -5.26 14.86 11.46
CA LEU A 343 -5.69 16.03 10.70
C LEU A 343 -6.25 17.15 11.61
N ASP A 344 -6.32 16.92 12.90
CA ASP A 344 -6.87 17.85 13.90
C ASP A 344 -6.05 19.14 14.01
N ASP A 345 -4.73 19.07 13.79
CA ASP A 345 -3.79 20.21 13.82
C ASP A 345 -3.49 20.78 12.40
N LEU A 346 -4.39 20.60 11.43
CA LEU A 346 -4.26 21.15 10.08
C LEU A 346 -4.27 22.68 10.09
N ASP A 347 -3.21 23.31 9.58
CA ASP A 347 -3.16 24.78 9.34
C ASP A 347 -3.90 25.09 8.03
N TYR A 348 -5.17 25.50 8.18
CA TYR A 348 -6.04 25.86 7.07
C TYR A 348 -6.03 27.37 6.85
N ARG A 349 -5.71 27.82 5.63
CA ARG A 349 -5.67 29.24 5.27
C ARG A 349 -6.35 29.49 3.93
N THR A 350 -7.10 30.60 3.82
CA THR A 350 -7.52 31.12 2.54
C THR A 350 -6.35 31.85 1.87
N TYR A 351 -6.09 31.58 0.59
CA TYR A 351 -4.99 32.15 -0.17
C TYR A 351 -5.52 32.92 -1.37
N ASP A 352 -5.37 34.22 -1.34
CA ASP A 352 -5.76 35.10 -2.45
C ASP A 352 -4.62 35.20 -3.47
N ALA A 353 -4.53 34.16 -4.31
CA ALA A 353 -3.45 33.98 -5.26
C ALA A 353 -3.56 34.99 -6.42
N THR A 354 -2.48 35.72 -6.69
CA THR A 354 -2.37 36.53 -7.91
C THR A 354 -2.22 35.64 -9.15
N THR A 355 -2.83 36.04 -10.24
CA THR A 355 -2.69 35.40 -11.55
C THR A 355 -1.93 36.25 -12.56
N THR A 356 -1.40 37.39 -12.11
CA THR A 356 -0.65 38.34 -12.96
C THR A 356 0.84 38.22 -12.70
N ALA A 357 1.58 37.79 -13.71
CA ALA A 357 3.06 37.72 -13.65
C ALA A 357 3.68 39.09 -13.92
N GLN A 358 4.64 39.50 -13.09
CA GLN A 358 5.36 40.77 -13.18
C GLN A 358 6.89 40.55 -13.13
N PRO A 359 7.68 41.39 -13.79
CA PRO A 359 9.13 41.33 -13.65
C PRO A 359 9.61 41.50 -12.21
N GLY A 360 10.62 40.69 -11.83
CA GLY A 360 11.21 40.74 -10.48
C GLY A 360 10.40 40.06 -9.38
N GLN A 361 9.27 39.43 -9.70
CA GLN A 361 8.28 38.89 -8.71
C GLN A 361 8.81 37.74 -7.87
N LEU A 362 9.76 36.95 -8.39
CA LEU A 362 10.29 35.77 -7.69
C LEU A 362 11.53 36.06 -6.82
N ARG A 363 11.88 37.32 -6.62
CA ARG A 363 13.10 37.71 -5.89
C ARG A 363 13.10 37.21 -4.43
N GLU A 364 11.96 37.28 -3.78
CA GLU A 364 11.81 36.88 -2.37
C GLU A 364 11.67 35.35 -2.21
N ASP A 365 11.33 34.64 -3.27
CA ASP A 365 11.15 33.18 -3.29
C ASP A 365 12.42 32.42 -3.69
N SER A 366 13.59 33.02 -3.55
CA SER A 366 14.86 32.47 -4.03
C SER A 366 15.21 31.11 -3.44
N GLU A 367 14.82 30.83 -2.19
CA GLU A 367 15.01 29.52 -1.55
C GLU A 367 14.20 28.44 -2.24
N SER A 368 12.93 28.71 -2.55
CA SER A 368 12.06 27.77 -3.25
C SER A 368 12.47 27.58 -4.71
N THR A 369 12.77 28.69 -5.43
CA THR A 369 13.09 28.62 -6.86
C THR A 369 14.43 27.94 -7.14
N SER A 370 15.40 28.04 -6.22
CA SER A 370 16.70 27.38 -6.34
C SER A 370 16.62 25.84 -6.19
N GLN A 371 15.57 25.32 -5.57
CA GLN A 371 15.37 23.89 -5.34
C GLN A 371 14.36 23.24 -6.31
N ILE A 372 13.82 23.99 -7.29
CA ILE A 372 12.87 23.44 -8.26
C ILE A 372 13.49 22.25 -8.98
N ARG A 373 12.89 21.08 -8.78
CA ARG A 373 13.39 19.82 -9.33
C ARG A 373 13.07 19.70 -10.82
N LEU A 374 14.08 19.44 -11.60
CA LEU A 374 14.00 19.20 -13.06
C LEU A 374 14.06 17.73 -13.42
N LEU A 375 14.71 16.90 -12.59
CA LEU A 375 14.79 15.46 -12.84
C LEU A 375 13.53 14.76 -12.36
N ASP A 376 12.80 14.17 -13.29
CA ASP A 376 11.67 13.30 -12.97
C ASP A 376 12.18 11.87 -12.69
N PRO A 377 12.02 11.33 -11.48
CA PRO A 377 12.50 9.99 -11.11
C PRO A 377 12.00 8.87 -12.01
N GLN A 378 10.81 8.99 -12.61
CA GLN A 378 10.27 7.98 -13.53
C GLN A 378 10.89 8.06 -14.92
N VAL A 379 11.12 9.27 -15.40
CA VAL A 379 11.63 9.48 -16.76
C VAL A 379 13.12 9.11 -16.85
N ILE A 380 13.92 9.56 -15.86
CA ILE A 380 15.38 9.37 -15.88
C ILE A 380 15.82 7.92 -15.67
N ARG A 381 14.93 7.02 -15.27
CA ARG A 381 15.26 5.60 -15.03
C ARG A 381 15.99 4.98 -16.23
N LYS A 382 15.47 5.15 -17.45
CA LYS A 382 16.09 4.62 -18.67
C LYS A 382 17.46 5.27 -18.95
N THR A 383 17.57 6.57 -18.68
CA THR A 383 18.84 7.31 -18.84
C THR A 383 19.90 6.78 -17.89
N VAL A 384 19.57 6.66 -16.60
CA VAL A 384 20.50 6.14 -15.61
C VAL A 384 20.85 4.67 -15.88
N GLN A 385 19.87 3.87 -16.26
CA GLN A 385 20.12 2.48 -16.63
C GLN A 385 21.13 2.39 -17.78
N GLN A 386 20.95 3.16 -18.83
CA GLN A 386 21.85 3.15 -19.97
C GLN A 386 23.28 3.64 -19.62
N LEU A 387 23.39 4.64 -18.75
CA LEU A 387 24.67 5.29 -18.44
C LEU A 387 25.40 4.68 -17.24
N GLN A 388 24.69 4.11 -16.26
CA GLN A 388 25.24 3.71 -14.97
C GLN A 388 25.02 2.23 -14.63
N GLN A 389 24.39 1.44 -15.50
CA GLN A 389 24.16 0.00 -15.27
C GLN A 389 25.47 -0.78 -15.23
N SER A 390 26.47 -0.38 -15.99
CA SER A 390 27.78 -1.00 -16.17
C SER A 390 27.76 -2.39 -16.76
N ARG A 391 26.96 -3.32 -16.21
CA ARG A 391 26.83 -4.72 -16.66
C ARG A 391 25.35 -5.15 -16.64
N PRO A 392 24.94 -6.12 -17.49
CA PRO A 392 23.55 -6.55 -17.60
C PRO A 392 22.95 -7.16 -16.31
N TYR A 393 23.81 -7.68 -15.43
CA TYR A 393 23.40 -8.25 -14.16
C TYR A 393 23.14 -7.23 -13.03
N TYR A 394 23.19 -5.94 -13.36
CA TYR A 394 22.72 -4.86 -12.48
C TYR A 394 21.46 -4.20 -13.02
N SER A 395 20.60 -3.73 -12.13
CA SER A 395 19.41 -2.94 -12.47
C SER A 395 19.11 -1.88 -11.41
N PHE A 396 18.10 -1.04 -11.70
CA PHE A 396 17.55 -0.04 -10.80
C PHE A 396 16.03 -0.30 -10.64
N ASP A 397 15.67 -1.55 -10.32
CA ASP A 397 14.29 -2.01 -10.38
C ASP A 397 13.41 -1.45 -9.28
N SER A 398 13.93 -1.20 -8.08
CA SER A 398 13.20 -0.51 -7.01
C SER A 398 12.86 0.95 -7.32
N GLY A 399 13.45 1.52 -8.37
CA GLY A 399 13.16 2.87 -8.86
C GLY A 399 14.06 3.95 -8.30
N PHE A 400 13.67 5.20 -8.53
CA PHE A 400 14.39 6.39 -8.10
C PHE A 400 13.57 7.15 -7.07
N PHE A 401 14.25 7.64 -6.04
CA PHE A 401 13.66 8.31 -4.89
C PHE A 401 14.24 9.71 -4.73
N VAL A 402 13.44 10.63 -4.26
CA VAL A 402 13.88 11.98 -3.90
C VAL A 402 14.26 11.99 -2.44
N ASP A 403 15.48 12.42 -2.14
CA ASP A 403 16.01 12.55 -0.78
C ASP A 403 16.87 13.83 -0.69
N ARG A 404 17.44 14.13 0.44
CA ARG A 404 18.23 15.31 0.73
C ARG A 404 19.60 14.91 1.25
N TYR A 405 20.63 15.44 0.63
CA TYR A 405 22.01 15.26 1.07
C TYR A 405 22.70 16.60 1.27
N THR A 406 23.58 16.66 2.25
CA THR A 406 24.45 17.83 2.42
C THR A 406 25.69 17.63 1.57
N ILE A 407 25.79 18.41 0.48
CA ILE A 407 26.85 18.32 -0.51
C ILE A 407 27.59 19.66 -0.49
N ASN A 408 28.91 19.64 -0.24
CA ASN A 408 29.73 20.84 -0.12
C ASN A 408 29.19 21.87 0.91
N GLY A 409 28.55 21.37 2.00
CA GLY A 409 27.99 22.20 3.05
C GLY A 409 26.60 22.78 2.75
N GLU A 410 26.02 22.50 1.59
CA GLU A 410 24.67 22.89 1.22
C GLU A 410 23.74 21.68 1.17
N ARG A 411 22.54 21.81 1.74
CA ARG A 411 21.51 20.78 1.66
C ARG A 411 20.79 20.87 0.32
N ARG A 412 20.75 19.76 -0.42
CA ARG A 412 20.22 19.72 -1.78
C ARG A 412 19.30 18.53 -2.00
N ASP A 413 18.21 18.79 -2.73
CA ASP A 413 17.32 17.73 -3.22
C ASP A 413 18.05 16.87 -4.23
N THR A 414 18.02 15.57 -3.99
CA THR A 414 18.77 14.55 -4.72
C THR A 414 17.83 13.48 -5.25
N VAL A 415 18.10 12.97 -6.43
CA VAL A 415 17.45 11.77 -6.96
C VAL A 415 18.43 10.61 -6.84
N ILE A 416 18.08 9.60 -6.02
CA ILE A 416 18.97 8.48 -5.66
C ILE A 416 18.31 7.12 -5.97
N SER A 417 19.14 6.13 -6.32
CA SER A 417 18.73 4.72 -6.47
C SER A 417 19.89 3.79 -6.12
N MET A 418 19.55 2.60 -5.62
CA MET A 418 20.52 1.50 -5.45
C MET A 418 20.70 0.75 -6.76
N ARG A 419 21.93 0.27 -6.98
CA ARG A 419 22.22 -0.65 -8.08
C ARG A 419 22.02 -2.09 -7.56
N GLU A 420 20.94 -2.70 -7.97
CA GLU A 420 20.49 -4.02 -7.49
C GLU A 420 20.95 -5.13 -8.43
N LEU A 421 20.96 -6.37 -7.92
CA LEU A 421 21.28 -7.56 -8.70
C LEU A 421 20.11 -7.95 -9.64
N ASN A 422 20.42 -8.13 -10.92
CA ASN A 422 19.47 -8.58 -11.95
C ASN A 422 19.94 -9.87 -12.62
N LEU A 423 19.55 -11.02 -12.09
CA LEU A 423 19.92 -12.31 -12.67
C LEU A 423 19.28 -12.57 -14.06
N ALA A 424 18.17 -11.90 -14.37
CA ALA A 424 17.53 -12.01 -15.69
C ALA A 424 18.38 -11.38 -16.81
N GLY A 425 19.31 -10.48 -16.48
CA GLY A 425 20.28 -9.91 -17.40
C GLY A 425 21.42 -10.84 -17.80
N LEU A 426 21.60 -11.99 -17.11
CA LEU A 426 22.59 -12.99 -17.47
C LEU A 426 22.14 -13.78 -18.72
N SER A 427 23.10 -14.16 -19.58
CA SER A 427 22.81 -15.07 -20.69
C SER A 427 22.33 -16.43 -20.20
N GLN A 428 21.62 -17.20 -21.04
CA GLN A 428 21.11 -18.53 -20.65
C GLN A 428 22.24 -19.48 -20.19
N GLU A 429 23.41 -19.38 -20.77
CA GLU A 429 24.58 -20.19 -20.40
C GLU A 429 25.13 -19.83 -19.02
N GLN A 430 24.99 -18.56 -18.63
CA GLN A 430 25.40 -18.07 -17.30
C GLN A 430 24.38 -18.35 -16.21
N GLN A 431 23.15 -18.68 -16.54
CA GLN A 431 22.06 -18.94 -15.58
C GLN A 431 22.09 -20.35 -14.98
N ASN A 432 23.26 -20.89 -14.71
CA ASN A 432 23.40 -22.15 -13.96
C ASN A 432 23.26 -21.91 -12.44
N TRP A 433 23.07 -22.98 -11.67
CA TRP A 433 22.84 -22.89 -10.24
C TRP A 433 23.99 -22.20 -9.47
N VAL A 434 25.24 -22.53 -9.79
CA VAL A 434 26.42 -21.93 -9.13
C VAL A 434 26.44 -20.43 -9.33
N ASN A 435 26.31 -19.96 -10.57
CA ASN A 435 26.30 -18.53 -10.88
C ASN A 435 25.17 -17.79 -10.15
N ARG A 436 23.97 -18.36 -10.21
CA ARG A 436 22.77 -17.70 -9.64
C ARG A 436 22.77 -17.63 -8.12
N HIS A 437 23.43 -18.57 -7.44
CA HIS A 437 23.29 -18.69 -5.98
C HIS A 437 24.60 -18.51 -5.22
N THR A 438 25.78 -18.60 -5.88
CA THR A 438 27.07 -18.49 -5.18
C THR A 438 28.05 -17.48 -5.78
N VAL A 439 27.85 -17.04 -7.05
CA VAL A 439 28.73 -16.09 -7.72
C VAL A 439 28.06 -14.70 -7.77
N TYR A 440 26.88 -14.60 -8.42
CA TYR A 440 26.14 -13.34 -8.49
C TYR A 440 25.21 -13.25 -7.28
N THR A 441 25.71 -12.71 -6.17
CA THR A 441 25.03 -12.74 -4.87
C THR A 441 24.47 -11.39 -4.43
N HIS A 442 25.01 -10.27 -4.97
CA HIS A 442 24.67 -8.91 -4.53
C HIS A 442 24.74 -7.90 -5.66
N GLY A 443 24.06 -6.76 -5.50
CA GLY A 443 24.23 -5.54 -6.25
C GLY A 443 25.36 -4.69 -5.67
N PHE A 444 25.61 -3.46 -6.23
CA PHE A 444 26.76 -2.66 -5.84
C PHE A 444 26.51 -1.15 -5.89
N GLY A 445 26.54 -0.50 -4.76
CA GLY A 445 26.54 0.95 -4.59
C GLY A 445 25.24 1.64 -4.97
N VAL A 446 25.30 2.95 -4.94
CA VAL A 446 24.20 3.84 -5.31
C VAL A 446 24.61 4.75 -6.48
N VAL A 447 23.59 5.30 -7.14
CA VAL A 447 23.71 6.40 -8.08
C VAL A 447 22.87 7.55 -7.59
N ALA A 448 23.46 8.73 -7.48
CA ALA A 448 22.77 9.92 -7.05
C ALA A 448 23.09 11.14 -7.92
N ALA A 449 22.07 11.91 -8.26
CA ALA A 449 22.17 13.11 -9.07
C ALA A 449 21.45 14.28 -8.39
N TYR A 450 21.89 15.50 -8.64
CA TYR A 450 21.18 16.70 -8.21
C TYR A 450 19.78 16.74 -8.82
N GLY A 451 18.77 16.99 -8.02
CA GLY A 451 17.39 17.05 -8.50
C GLY A 451 17.11 18.22 -9.43
N ASN A 452 17.80 19.32 -9.24
CA ASN A 452 17.58 20.63 -9.88
C ASN A 452 18.65 21.03 -10.91
N THR A 453 19.66 20.17 -11.17
CA THR A 453 20.78 20.49 -12.05
C THR A 453 20.95 19.42 -13.13
N ILE A 454 21.24 19.85 -14.35
CA ILE A 454 21.53 18.98 -15.48
C ILE A 454 22.88 19.41 -16.12
N THR A 455 23.49 18.50 -16.88
CA THR A 455 24.64 18.82 -17.73
C THR A 455 24.20 19.66 -18.94
N SER A 456 25.18 20.24 -19.67
CA SER A 456 24.94 20.96 -20.93
C SER A 456 24.18 20.10 -21.95
N ASP A 457 24.34 18.78 -21.91
CA ASP A 457 23.68 17.84 -22.83
C ASP A 457 22.30 17.41 -22.38
N GLY A 458 21.83 17.92 -21.23
CA GLY A 458 20.52 17.60 -20.64
C GLY A 458 20.47 16.27 -19.90
N LEU A 459 21.63 15.73 -19.52
CA LEU A 459 21.74 14.52 -18.71
C LEU A 459 21.73 14.84 -17.21
N PRO A 460 21.42 13.85 -16.33
CA PRO A 460 21.53 14.04 -14.89
C PRO A 460 22.96 14.43 -14.47
N ALA A 461 23.08 15.46 -13.65
CA ALA A 461 24.36 15.84 -13.05
C ALA A 461 24.60 14.95 -11.81
N TYR A 462 25.37 13.88 -12.00
CA TYR A 462 25.68 12.93 -10.93
C TYR A 462 26.70 13.52 -9.95
N TRP A 463 26.47 13.30 -8.66
CA TRP A 463 27.43 13.60 -7.61
C TRP A 463 27.88 12.31 -6.87
N GLU A 464 27.22 11.18 -7.11
CA GLU A 464 27.62 9.83 -6.75
C GLU A 464 27.35 8.89 -7.91
N GLN A 465 28.36 8.16 -8.40
CA GLN A 465 28.26 7.33 -9.61
C GLN A 465 29.37 6.29 -9.71
N SER A 466 29.36 5.50 -10.81
CA SER A 466 30.40 4.53 -11.19
C SER A 466 30.46 3.27 -10.33
N ILE A 467 31.35 2.35 -10.71
CA ILE A 467 31.76 1.15 -9.95
C ILE A 467 33.29 1.03 -10.05
N PRO A 468 34.04 1.00 -8.95
CA PRO A 468 33.57 1.31 -7.60
C PRO A 468 32.98 2.71 -7.50
N SER A 469 32.13 2.93 -6.50
CA SER A 469 31.45 4.21 -6.29
C SER A 469 32.44 5.37 -6.13
N LYS A 470 32.12 6.50 -6.77
CA LYS A 470 32.90 7.74 -6.74
C LYS A 470 31.94 8.92 -6.56
N GLY A 471 32.18 9.73 -5.54
CA GLY A 471 31.36 10.91 -5.27
C GLY A 471 31.61 11.50 -3.90
N GLU A 472 30.59 12.20 -3.38
CA GLU A 472 30.66 13.02 -2.17
C GLU A 472 30.12 12.33 -0.92
N ILE A 473 29.62 11.07 -1.02
CA ILE A 473 29.06 10.33 0.14
C ILE A 473 30.17 9.97 1.14
N GLY A 474 31.39 9.73 0.66
CA GLY A 474 32.48 9.22 1.45
C GLY A 474 32.53 7.69 1.48
N GLU A 475 33.21 7.10 2.48
CA GLU A 475 33.30 5.65 2.61
C GLU A 475 32.01 5.06 3.15
N TYR A 476 31.47 4.03 2.46
CA TYR A 476 30.33 3.26 2.90
C TYR A 476 30.44 1.81 2.43
N GLU A 477 29.66 0.89 3.03
CA GLU A 477 29.56 -0.49 2.54
C GLU A 477 28.66 -0.54 1.29
N PRO A 478 29.21 -0.79 0.08
CA PRO A 478 28.46 -0.64 -1.16
C PRO A 478 27.68 -1.90 -1.59
N ARG A 479 27.92 -3.07 -0.97
CA ARG A 479 27.33 -4.33 -1.40
C ARG A 479 25.87 -4.43 -0.99
N VAL A 480 25.00 -4.73 -1.96
CA VAL A 480 23.55 -4.80 -1.79
C VAL A 480 23.11 -6.27 -1.85
N TYR A 481 23.18 -6.95 -0.73
CA TYR A 481 22.69 -8.33 -0.62
C TYR A 481 21.18 -8.40 -0.43
N PHE A 482 20.57 -7.39 0.17
CA PHE A 482 19.14 -7.32 0.49
C PHE A 482 18.48 -6.19 -0.31
N SER A 483 17.57 -6.58 -1.21
CA SER A 483 16.79 -5.65 -2.04
C SER A 483 15.49 -6.31 -2.51
N GLN A 484 14.57 -5.52 -3.05
CA GLN A 484 13.28 -6.01 -3.55
C GLN A 484 13.43 -6.94 -4.77
N SER A 485 14.47 -6.76 -5.60
CA SER A 485 14.75 -7.57 -6.78
C SER A 485 15.75 -8.70 -6.54
N ALA A 486 16.14 -8.92 -5.28
CA ALA A 486 17.08 -9.99 -4.94
C ALA A 486 16.50 -11.39 -5.25
N PRO A 487 17.32 -12.36 -5.67
CA PRO A 487 16.86 -13.73 -5.94
C PRO A 487 16.37 -14.42 -4.67
N ASP A 488 15.59 -15.52 -4.84
CA ASP A 488 14.96 -16.27 -3.75
C ASP A 488 15.93 -16.66 -2.63
N TYR A 489 17.15 -17.08 -3.01
CA TYR A 489 18.22 -17.31 -2.05
C TYR A 489 19.60 -17.14 -2.69
N SER A 490 20.59 -16.84 -1.85
CA SER A 490 22.01 -16.92 -2.20
C SER A 490 22.78 -17.61 -1.07
N ILE A 491 23.84 -18.32 -1.42
CA ILE A 491 24.76 -18.96 -0.47
C ILE A 491 26.03 -18.14 -0.50
N VAL A 492 26.40 -17.61 0.64
CA VAL A 492 27.50 -16.65 0.81
C VAL A 492 28.39 -17.04 1.99
N GLY A 493 29.58 -16.43 2.04
CA GLY A 493 30.52 -16.65 3.15
C GLY A 493 31.38 -17.89 3.01
N GLY A 494 32.54 -17.86 3.65
CA GLY A 494 33.50 -18.95 3.67
C GLY A 494 34.63 -18.67 4.66
N PRO A 495 35.40 -19.74 5.04
CA PRO A 495 36.51 -19.63 5.96
C PRO A 495 37.60 -18.67 5.49
N GLU A 496 38.22 -17.99 6.43
CA GLU A 496 39.34 -17.08 6.13
C GLU A 496 40.46 -17.84 5.42
N GLY A 497 40.97 -17.24 4.31
CA GLY A 497 42.01 -17.85 3.48
C GLY A 497 41.51 -18.77 2.36
N THR A 498 40.18 -19.02 2.25
CA THR A 498 39.63 -19.67 1.05
C THR A 498 39.52 -18.69 -0.12
N PRO A 499 39.60 -19.17 -1.39
CA PRO A 499 39.38 -18.28 -2.54
C PRO A 499 37.99 -17.62 -2.49
N ASN A 500 37.95 -16.32 -2.74
CA ASN A 500 36.70 -15.57 -2.86
C ASN A 500 35.90 -16.11 -4.03
N GLN A 501 34.61 -16.43 -3.83
CA GLN A 501 33.73 -17.04 -4.82
C GLN A 501 32.69 -16.06 -5.37
N GLU A 502 32.34 -15.05 -4.59
CA GLU A 502 31.34 -14.05 -4.95
C GLU A 502 31.94 -12.99 -5.87
N LEU A 503 31.25 -12.65 -6.94
CA LEU A 503 31.63 -11.52 -7.80
C LEU A 503 31.31 -10.23 -7.04
N ASP A 504 32.35 -9.43 -6.76
CA ASP A 504 32.21 -8.14 -6.09
C ASP A 504 31.76 -7.05 -7.10
N TYR A 505 32.65 -6.73 -8.01
CA TYR A 505 32.35 -5.77 -9.08
C TYR A 505 33.24 -5.96 -10.30
N PRO A 506 32.83 -5.49 -11.50
CA PRO A 506 33.67 -5.53 -12.68
C PRO A 506 34.81 -4.48 -12.58
N ASP A 507 36.03 -4.93 -12.87
CA ASP A 507 37.20 -4.05 -12.99
C ASP A 507 38.10 -4.54 -14.15
N ASP A 508 38.16 -3.79 -15.21
CA ASP A 508 38.88 -4.15 -16.41
C ASP A 508 40.43 -4.23 -16.16
N ASN A 509 40.91 -3.68 -15.04
CA ASN A 509 42.34 -3.76 -14.64
C ASN A 509 42.63 -4.98 -13.73
N ALA A 510 41.60 -5.64 -13.21
CA ALA A 510 41.74 -6.81 -12.37
C ALA A 510 41.99 -8.09 -13.18
N PRO A 511 42.66 -9.12 -12.61
CA PRO A 511 42.81 -10.43 -13.27
C PRO A 511 41.45 -11.04 -13.61
N GLY A 512 41.18 -11.28 -14.89
CA GLY A 512 39.89 -11.80 -15.36
C GLY A 512 38.79 -10.73 -15.52
N GLY A 513 39.12 -9.43 -15.41
CA GLY A 513 38.18 -8.33 -15.61
C GLY A 513 37.19 -8.15 -14.47
N GLN A 514 37.45 -8.69 -13.29
CA GLN A 514 36.54 -8.63 -12.15
C GLN A 514 37.24 -8.80 -10.80
N VAL A 515 36.69 -8.20 -9.76
CA VAL A 515 37.10 -8.37 -8.36
C VAL A 515 36.14 -9.37 -7.71
N SER A 516 36.68 -10.25 -6.85
CA SER A 516 35.91 -11.22 -6.10
C SER A 516 35.97 -10.92 -4.60
N THR A 517 34.89 -11.24 -3.89
CA THR A 517 34.74 -11.02 -2.45
C THR A 517 34.21 -12.27 -1.74
N THR A 518 34.12 -12.18 -0.44
CA THR A 518 33.45 -13.14 0.42
C THR A 518 32.65 -12.37 1.48
N PHE A 519 31.37 -12.71 1.62
CA PHE A 519 30.50 -12.10 2.62
C PHE A 519 31.02 -12.32 4.05
N LYS A 520 31.11 -11.25 4.84
CA LYS A 520 31.62 -11.28 6.23
C LYS A 520 30.56 -10.88 7.25
N GLY A 521 29.33 -10.62 6.83
CA GLY A 521 28.22 -10.22 7.68
C GLY A 521 27.52 -11.41 8.34
N ASN A 522 26.48 -11.13 9.09
CA ASN A 522 25.56 -12.11 9.64
C ASN A 522 24.18 -11.91 9.02
N GLY A 523 24.02 -12.30 7.75
CA GLY A 523 22.81 -12.01 6.95
C GLY A 523 21.80 -13.16 6.90
N GLY A 524 22.19 -14.38 7.21
CA GLY A 524 21.33 -15.55 7.12
C GLY A 524 21.74 -16.72 8.00
N PRO A 525 20.87 -17.71 8.16
CA PRO A 525 21.18 -18.93 8.89
C PRO A 525 22.34 -19.71 8.24
N SER A 526 23.13 -20.38 9.07
CA SER A 526 24.21 -21.24 8.59
C SER A 526 23.67 -22.44 7.82
N VAL A 527 24.29 -22.76 6.68
CA VAL A 527 24.10 -24.01 5.94
C VAL A 527 25.32 -24.91 5.99
N GLY A 528 26.31 -24.63 6.84
CA GLY A 528 27.57 -25.37 6.93
C GLY A 528 27.45 -26.83 7.36
N ASN A 529 26.44 -27.18 8.14
CA ASN A 529 26.24 -28.55 8.60
C ASN A 529 25.29 -29.34 7.70
N VAL A 530 25.48 -30.68 7.69
CA VAL A 530 24.72 -31.63 6.84
C VAL A 530 23.21 -31.55 7.09
N TRP A 531 22.79 -31.33 8.35
CA TRP A 531 21.38 -31.25 8.69
C TRP A 531 20.71 -30.01 8.09
N ASN A 532 21.33 -28.86 8.24
CA ASN A 532 20.81 -27.61 7.65
C ASN A 532 20.82 -27.67 6.12
N LYS A 533 21.88 -28.23 5.49
CA LYS A 533 21.90 -28.47 4.04
C LYS A 533 20.68 -29.28 3.59
N LEU A 534 20.36 -30.36 4.31
CA LEU A 534 19.19 -31.19 4.01
C LEU A 534 17.87 -30.39 4.14
N LEU A 535 17.70 -29.67 5.23
CA LEU A 535 16.48 -28.88 5.49
C LEU A 535 16.27 -27.80 4.43
N TYR A 536 17.34 -27.06 4.08
CA TYR A 536 17.24 -26.02 3.04
C TYR A 536 17.08 -26.61 1.64
N SER A 537 17.66 -27.78 1.35
CA SER A 537 17.41 -28.50 0.10
C SER A 537 15.93 -28.86 -0.05
N ILE A 538 15.29 -29.32 1.02
CA ILE A 538 13.86 -29.63 1.03
C ILE A 538 13.04 -28.37 0.89
N LYS A 539 13.37 -27.31 1.64
CA LYS A 539 12.65 -26.02 1.59
C LYS A 539 12.63 -25.41 0.20
N PHE A 540 13.79 -25.35 -0.47
CA PHE A 540 13.94 -24.72 -1.79
C PHE A 540 13.79 -25.69 -2.95
N GLY A 541 13.59 -27.00 -2.69
CA GLY A 541 13.48 -28.01 -3.72
C GLY A 541 14.73 -28.17 -4.58
N SER A 542 15.92 -27.85 -4.01
CA SER A 542 17.20 -27.87 -4.73
C SER A 542 18.16 -28.87 -4.11
N THR A 543 18.51 -29.90 -4.88
CA THR A 543 19.52 -30.92 -4.48
C THR A 543 20.93 -30.33 -4.46
N ASP A 544 21.17 -29.27 -5.23
CA ASP A 544 22.48 -28.64 -5.35
C ASP A 544 22.96 -28.02 -4.04
N ILE A 545 22.06 -27.53 -3.18
CA ILE A 545 22.41 -27.06 -1.83
C ILE A 545 23.10 -28.16 -1.02
N PHE A 546 22.65 -29.42 -1.16
CA PHE A 546 23.18 -30.54 -0.40
C PHE A 546 24.49 -31.09 -0.96
N PHE A 547 24.58 -31.18 -2.30
CA PHE A 547 25.70 -31.87 -2.97
C PHE A 547 26.81 -30.92 -3.45
N SER A 548 26.58 -29.61 -3.48
CA SER A 548 27.57 -28.65 -3.96
C SER A 548 28.79 -28.57 -3.04
N SER A 549 29.99 -28.59 -3.63
CA SER A 549 31.24 -28.26 -2.95
C SER A 549 31.42 -26.78 -2.67
N GLN A 550 30.56 -25.91 -3.23
CA GLN A 550 30.58 -24.47 -2.98
C GLN A 550 30.06 -24.10 -1.58
N THR A 551 29.31 -25.03 -0.92
CA THR A 551 28.86 -24.84 0.47
C THR A 551 29.88 -25.38 1.44
N ASN A 552 30.44 -24.51 2.29
CA ASN A 552 31.42 -24.82 3.32
C ASN A 552 30.84 -24.66 4.74
N GLU A 553 31.68 -24.85 5.78
CA GLU A 553 31.24 -24.82 7.19
C GLU A 553 30.73 -23.45 7.65
N GLU A 554 31.25 -22.36 7.08
CA GLU A 554 30.89 -20.99 7.42
C GLU A 554 29.85 -20.39 6.47
N SER A 555 29.39 -21.15 5.47
CA SER A 555 28.39 -20.66 4.52
C SER A 555 27.06 -20.36 5.21
N GLN A 556 26.50 -19.23 4.83
CA GLN A 556 25.17 -18.77 5.21
C GLN A 556 24.24 -18.78 4.00
N ILE A 557 22.95 -19.02 4.22
CA ILE A 557 21.93 -18.89 3.20
C ILE A 557 21.12 -17.61 3.43
N LEU A 558 21.21 -16.68 2.49
CA LEU A 558 20.43 -15.45 2.50
C LEU A 558 19.13 -15.70 1.75
N TYR A 559 17.99 -15.49 2.40
CA TYR A 559 16.66 -15.58 1.81
C TYR A 559 15.70 -14.62 2.53
N ASP A 560 14.49 -14.47 2.01
CA ASP A 560 13.58 -13.41 2.43
C ASP A 560 14.32 -12.06 2.41
N ARG A 561 14.84 -11.73 1.22
CA ARG A 561 15.79 -10.63 1.04
C ARG A 561 15.10 -9.29 0.76
N ASP A 562 13.80 -9.31 0.49
CA ASP A 562 13.00 -8.11 0.35
C ASP A 562 12.90 -7.38 1.70
N PRO A 563 13.30 -6.09 1.78
CA PRO A 563 13.25 -5.29 2.99
C PRO A 563 11.86 -5.22 3.62
N LEU A 564 10.82 -5.08 2.80
CA LEU A 564 9.42 -5.02 3.27
C LEU A 564 9.01 -6.36 3.90
N LEU A 565 9.34 -7.48 3.26
CA LEU A 565 9.07 -8.81 3.80
C LEU A 565 9.77 -9.02 5.15
N ARG A 566 11.02 -8.56 5.28
CA ARG A 566 11.77 -8.69 6.54
C ARG A 566 11.10 -7.93 7.67
N VAL A 567 10.71 -6.68 7.44
CA VAL A 567 9.97 -5.88 8.42
C VAL A 567 8.62 -6.53 8.75
N ALA A 568 7.86 -6.98 7.74
CA ALA A 568 6.57 -7.64 7.94
C ALA A 568 6.68 -8.94 8.79
N LYS A 569 7.79 -9.66 8.68
CA LYS A 569 8.03 -10.87 9.48
C LYS A 569 8.38 -10.56 10.94
N VAL A 570 9.22 -9.54 11.18
CA VAL A 570 9.63 -9.16 12.55
C VAL A 570 8.61 -8.27 13.25
N ALA A 571 7.72 -7.61 12.51
CA ALA A 571 6.65 -6.78 13.05
C ALA A 571 5.30 -7.09 12.38
N PRO A 572 4.75 -8.31 12.55
CA PRO A 572 3.56 -8.78 11.84
C PRO A 572 2.27 -8.09 12.28
N TYR A 573 2.35 -7.08 13.09
CA TYR A 573 1.25 -6.28 13.62
C TYR A 573 1.22 -4.86 13.01
N LEU A 574 2.19 -4.53 12.14
CA LEU A 574 2.25 -3.23 11.46
C LEU A 574 1.77 -3.36 10.01
N THR A 575 1.10 -2.33 9.55
CA THR A 575 0.86 -2.09 8.13
C THR A 575 2.04 -1.30 7.57
N LEU A 576 2.61 -1.73 6.45
CA LEU A 576 3.81 -1.13 5.91
C LEU A 576 3.50 -0.19 4.75
N GLU A 577 4.32 0.85 4.61
CA GLU A 577 4.44 1.66 3.39
C GLU A 577 4.67 0.76 2.18
N GLN A 578 4.08 1.09 1.03
CA GLN A 578 4.21 0.26 -0.18
C GLN A 578 5.63 0.20 -0.74
N LYS A 579 6.45 1.22 -0.48
CA LYS A 579 7.80 1.35 -1.03
C LYS A 579 8.81 1.67 0.07
N ALA A 580 9.82 0.82 0.19
CA ALA A 580 11.03 1.19 0.89
C ALA A 580 11.88 2.15 0.04
N TYR A 581 12.54 3.11 0.67
CA TYR A 581 13.47 4.00 -0.04
C TYR A 581 14.89 3.87 0.50
N PRO A 582 15.93 4.04 -0.36
CA PRO A 582 17.31 3.88 0.03
C PRO A 582 17.88 5.13 0.68
N ALA A 583 18.80 4.95 1.61
CA ALA A 583 19.64 6.01 2.15
C ALA A 583 21.04 5.47 2.48
N VAL A 584 22.07 6.31 2.31
CA VAL A 584 23.43 6.01 2.77
C VAL A 584 23.72 6.85 3.99
N VAL A 585 23.77 6.19 5.14
CA VAL A 585 23.77 6.87 6.44
C VAL A 585 24.73 6.23 7.44
N ASP A 586 25.23 7.05 8.35
CA ASP A 586 25.84 6.59 9.58
C ASP A 586 24.71 6.13 10.51
N THR A 587 24.63 4.84 10.80
CA THR A 587 23.55 4.23 11.59
C THR A 587 23.87 4.14 13.08
N ASP A 588 25.13 4.24 13.48
CA ASP A 588 25.60 4.09 14.87
C ASP A 588 26.06 5.40 15.50
N GLY A 589 26.24 6.46 14.72
CA GLY A 589 26.69 7.77 15.15
C GLY A 589 28.20 7.86 15.39
N ASP A 590 28.97 6.86 14.93
CA ASP A 590 30.43 6.84 15.01
C ASP A 590 31.05 7.17 13.65
N PRO A 591 31.58 8.38 13.43
CA PRO A 591 32.16 8.79 12.16
C PRO A 591 33.44 8.00 11.79
N SER A 592 33.95 7.14 12.66
CA SER A 592 35.09 6.26 12.37
C SER A 592 34.69 4.95 11.69
N THR A 593 33.41 4.61 11.68
CA THR A 593 32.85 3.46 10.97
C THR A 593 32.35 3.87 9.58
N PRO A 594 32.47 3.01 8.54
CA PRO A 594 31.90 3.28 7.24
C PRO A 594 30.38 3.44 7.32
N LYS A 595 29.82 4.40 6.57
CA LYS A 595 28.36 4.52 6.43
C LYS A 595 27.73 3.23 5.92
N ARG A 596 26.46 3.06 6.21
CA ARG A 596 25.68 1.89 5.79
C ARG A 596 24.67 2.29 4.73
N LEU A 597 24.49 1.41 3.78
CA LEU A 597 23.43 1.51 2.80
C LEU A 597 22.20 0.81 3.40
N VAL A 598 21.13 1.55 3.63
CA VAL A 598 19.91 1.03 4.27
C VAL A 598 18.68 1.29 3.44
N TRP A 599 17.69 0.43 3.59
CA TRP A 599 16.31 0.66 3.17
C TRP A 599 15.53 1.22 4.35
N VAL A 600 14.89 2.35 4.16
CA VAL A 600 13.98 2.94 5.14
C VAL A 600 12.56 2.52 4.80
N VAL A 601 11.82 2.05 5.80
CA VAL A 601 10.44 1.59 5.69
C VAL A 601 9.59 2.31 6.72
N ASP A 602 8.59 3.02 6.27
CA ASP A 602 7.56 3.57 7.15
C ASP A 602 6.55 2.50 7.52
N ALA A 603 6.14 2.47 8.78
CA ALA A 603 5.23 1.48 9.28
C ALA A 603 4.15 2.09 10.18
N TYR A 604 2.94 1.58 10.03
CA TYR A 604 1.73 2.14 10.60
C TYR A 604 1.08 1.19 11.59
N THR A 605 0.49 1.77 12.61
CA THR A 605 -0.56 1.13 13.39
C THR A 605 -1.91 1.52 12.83
N THR A 606 -2.76 0.54 12.64
CA THR A 606 -4.08 0.70 12.03
C THR A 606 -5.15 -0.04 12.82
N THR A 607 -6.39 0.42 12.76
CA THR A 607 -7.58 -0.32 13.18
C THR A 607 -8.80 0.14 12.37
N ASP A 608 -9.84 -0.70 12.30
CA ASP A 608 -11.15 -0.43 11.73
C ASP A 608 -12.21 -0.12 12.80
N SER A 609 -11.80 -0.02 14.06
CA SER A 609 -12.69 -0.01 15.23
C SER A 609 -12.64 1.29 16.03
N TYR A 610 -12.14 2.40 15.44
CA TYR A 610 -12.17 3.72 16.07
C TYR A 610 -13.60 4.31 15.98
N PRO A 611 -14.26 4.66 17.12
CA PRO A 611 -15.65 5.10 17.09
C PRO A 611 -15.80 6.43 16.32
N TYR A 612 -16.81 6.49 15.46
CA TYR A 612 -17.17 7.60 14.60
C TYR A 612 -16.18 7.95 13.47
N ALA A 613 -14.96 7.46 13.45
CA ALA A 613 -14.03 7.82 12.40
C ALA A 613 -14.38 7.16 11.05
N GLN A 614 -14.21 7.90 9.98
CA GLN A 614 -14.48 7.48 8.61
C GLN A 614 -13.56 6.35 8.16
N HIS A 615 -14.13 5.28 7.62
CA HIS A 615 -13.34 4.21 7.02
C HIS A 615 -12.75 4.64 5.69
N GLN A 616 -11.50 4.25 5.50
CA GLN A 616 -10.76 4.41 4.24
C GLN A 616 -10.27 3.07 3.75
N SER A 617 -10.35 2.87 2.44
CA SER A 617 -9.78 1.70 1.79
C SER A 617 -8.35 2.00 1.37
N LEU A 618 -7.36 1.38 2.02
CA LEU A 618 -5.96 1.55 1.66
C LEU A 618 -5.69 1.20 0.20
N SER A 619 -6.38 0.19 -0.34
CA SER A 619 -6.23 -0.23 -1.74
C SER A 619 -6.73 0.81 -2.75
N SER A 620 -7.60 1.74 -2.36
CA SER A 620 -8.06 2.83 -3.22
C SER A 620 -7.34 4.15 -2.95
N SER A 621 -7.13 4.50 -1.68
CA SER A 621 -6.58 5.80 -1.29
C SER A 621 -5.07 5.92 -1.53
N THR A 622 -4.32 4.78 -1.53
CA THR A 622 -2.86 4.79 -1.73
C THR A 622 -2.41 4.57 -3.18
N VAL A 623 -3.34 4.29 -4.11
CA VAL A 623 -3.03 4.09 -5.53
C VAL A 623 -3.09 5.41 -6.30
N ASP A 624 -2.11 5.63 -7.18
CA ASP A 624 -1.99 6.77 -8.08
C ASP A 624 -1.27 6.37 -9.39
N SER A 625 -0.92 7.33 -10.24
CA SER A 625 -0.22 7.06 -11.51
C SER A 625 1.14 6.39 -11.35
N ARG A 626 1.76 6.44 -10.18
CA ARG A 626 3.06 5.80 -9.86
C ARG A 626 2.93 4.51 -9.07
N SER A 627 1.82 4.31 -8.36
CA SER A 627 1.55 3.18 -7.48
C SER A 627 0.34 2.42 -7.99
N GLN A 628 0.54 1.50 -8.94
CA GLN A 628 -0.54 0.79 -9.64
C GLN A 628 -0.98 -0.50 -8.97
N SER A 629 -0.26 -0.95 -7.95
CA SER A 629 -0.58 -2.16 -7.19
C SER A 629 -0.83 -1.82 -5.73
N VAL A 630 -1.76 -2.55 -5.14
CA VAL A 630 -1.99 -2.52 -3.68
C VAL A 630 -0.74 -3.06 -2.98
N GLY A 631 -0.34 -2.44 -1.91
CA GLY A 631 0.81 -2.89 -1.11
C GLY A 631 0.61 -4.34 -0.65
N GLN A 632 1.63 -5.16 -0.83
CA GLN A 632 1.59 -6.59 -0.53
C GLN A 632 1.49 -6.87 0.98
N TYR A 633 1.88 -5.92 1.82
CA TYR A 633 1.98 -6.06 3.28
C TYR A 633 0.96 -5.20 4.03
N ILE A 634 -0.23 -5.04 3.45
CA ILE A 634 -1.37 -4.39 4.12
C ILE A 634 -2.06 -5.43 4.99
N GLN A 635 -2.15 -5.19 6.31
CA GLN A 635 -2.80 -6.06 7.27
C GLN A 635 -4.33 -6.01 7.11
N GLU A 636 -4.87 -4.80 7.04
CA GLU A 636 -6.30 -4.54 6.86
C GLU A 636 -6.49 -3.54 5.73
N ASN A 637 -7.38 -3.84 4.80
CA ASN A 637 -7.65 -2.94 3.68
C ASN A 637 -8.59 -1.79 4.06
N SER A 638 -9.57 -2.05 4.92
CA SER A 638 -10.50 -1.04 5.44
C SER A 638 -10.07 -0.63 6.84
N ILE A 639 -9.69 0.62 7.01
CA ILE A 639 -9.23 1.18 8.29
C ILE A 639 -9.96 2.47 8.59
N ASN A 640 -10.09 2.80 9.87
CA ASN A 640 -10.60 4.10 10.32
C ASN A 640 -9.71 4.79 11.38
N TYR A 641 -8.47 4.32 11.50
CA TYR A 641 -7.39 4.94 12.26
C TYR A 641 -6.05 4.59 11.64
N MET A 642 -5.15 5.56 11.55
CA MET A 642 -3.81 5.36 11.01
C MET A 642 -2.82 6.33 11.66
N ARG A 643 -1.68 5.78 12.13
CA ARG A 643 -0.54 6.56 12.66
C ARG A 643 0.76 6.02 12.10
N ASN A 644 1.68 6.90 11.71
CA ASN A 644 3.07 6.52 11.44
C ASN A 644 3.80 6.32 12.76
N SER A 645 3.65 5.16 13.35
CA SER A 645 4.10 4.87 14.71
C SER A 645 5.52 4.32 14.77
N VAL A 646 6.02 3.75 13.65
CA VAL A 646 7.35 3.12 13.58
C VAL A 646 8.08 3.55 12.31
N LYS A 647 9.35 3.91 12.44
CA LYS A 647 10.33 3.98 11.35
C LYS A 647 11.21 2.75 11.43
N ALA A 648 11.33 2.02 10.33
CA ALA A 648 12.17 0.84 10.26
C ALA A 648 13.33 1.07 9.28
N ILE A 649 14.48 0.47 9.58
CA ILE A 649 15.59 0.37 8.63
C ILE A 649 15.96 -1.10 8.43
N VAL A 650 16.32 -1.43 7.21
CA VAL A 650 16.89 -2.73 6.83
C VAL A 650 18.23 -2.48 6.18
N ASP A 651 19.28 -3.01 6.77
CA ASP A 651 20.63 -2.91 6.23
C ASP A 651 20.74 -3.69 4.92
N ALA A 652 21.25 -3.06 3.88
CA ALA A 652 21.34 -3.67 2.55
C ALA A 652 22.46 -4.73 2.47
N TYR A 653 23.44 -4.72 3.37
CA TYR A 653 24.53 -5.67 3.42
C TYR A 653 24.14 -6.94 4.20
N ASP A 654 23.73 -6.82 5.46
CA ASP A 654 23.48 -7.97 6.34
C ASP A 654 21.98 -8.24 6.61
N GLY A 655 21.09 -7.40 6.13
CA GLY A 655 19.65 -7.54 6.24
C GLY A 655 19.11 -7.41 7.67
N SER A 656 19.88 -6.89 8.60
CA SER A 656 19.42 -6.61 9.96
C SER A 656 18.28 -5.59 9.91
N VAL A 657 17.29 -5.78 10.78
CA VAL A 657 16.11 -4.91 10.89
C VAL A 657 16.14 -4.20 12.23
N ARG A 658 16.04 -2.88 12.21
CA ARG A 658 15.85 -2.06 13.40
C ARG A 658 14.54 -1.30 13.27
N LEU A 659 13.74 -1.31 14.33
CA LEU A 659 12.45 -0.65 14.43
C LEU A 659 12.55 0.47 15.47
N PHE A 660 12.20 1.70 15.10
CA PHE A 660 12.25 2.85 16.00
C PHE A 660 10.86 3.35 16.30
N GLN A 661 10.55 3.54 17.59
CA GLN A 661 9.30 4.17 18.02
C GLN A 661 9.27 5.62 17.54
N TRP A 662 8.38 5.92 16.59
CA TRP A 662 8.26 7.27 16.03
C TRP A 662 7.19 8.08 16.76
N ASP A 663 5.97 7.55 16.88
CA ASP A 663 4.92 8.15 17.70
C ASP A 663 4.89 7.51 19.10
N GLU A 664 5.41 8.24 20.08
CA GLU A 664 5.46 7.80 21.48
C GLU A 664 4.09 7.83 22.17
N LYS A 665 3.12 8.52 21.56
CA LYS A 665 1.79 8.70 22.15
C LYS A 665 0.77 7.70 21.62
N ASP A 666 1.11 6.91 20.61
CA ASP A 666 0.19 5.94 20.01
C ASP A 666 -0.13 4.77 20.97
N PRO A 667 -1.40 4.61 21.38
CA PRO A 667 -1.80 3.55 22.31
C PRO A 667 -1.72 2.15 21.67
N ILE A 668 -1.91 2.04 20.34
CA ILE A 668 -1.83 0.76 19.64
C ILE A 668 -0.40 0.25 19.63
N LEU A 669 0.58 1.11 19.28
CA LEU A 669 1.99 0.74 19.36
C LEU A 669 2.39 0.40 20.79
N SER A 670 1.99 1.23 21.77
CA SER A 670 2.25 0.98 23.19
C SER A 670 1.72 -0.38 23.65
N THR A 671 0.57 -0.82 23.14
CA THR A 671 0.00 -2.14 23.40
C THR A 671 0.90 -3.24 22.80
N TRP A 672 1.37 -3.10 21.57
CA TRP A 672 2.25 -4.07 20.92
C TRP A 672 3.64 -4.13 21.58
N MET A 673 4.16 -3.00 22.03
CA MET A 673 5.44 -2.99 22.78
C MET A 673 5.35 -3.71 24.14
N LYS A 674 4.17 -3.77 24.78
CA LYS A 674 3.95 -4.63 25.97
C LYS A 674 3.94 -6.12 25.60
N ILE A 675 3.38 -6.47 24.44
CA ILE A 675 3.33 -7.85 23.94
C ILE A 675 4.73 -8.32 23.53
N TYR A 676 5.48 -7.46 22.83
CA TYR A 676 6.83 -7.74 22.31
C TYR A 676 7.87 -6.76 22.88
N PRO A 677 8.17 -6.83 24.18
CA PRO A 677 9.13 -5.90 24.79
C PRO A 677 10.52 -6.03 24.16
N GLY A 678 11.11 -4.89 23.83
CA GLY A 678 12.45 -4.79 23.22
C GLY A 678 12.48 -5.02 21.71
N SER A 679 11.31 -5.21 21.04
CA SER A 679 11.26 -5.33 19.58
C SER A 679 11.31 -3.99 18.86
N VAL A 680 10.95 -2.91 19.54
CA VAL A 680 10.99 -1.55 19.00
C VAL A 680 11.92 -0.73 19.91
N GLU A 681 12.90 -0.08 19.31
CA GLU A 681 13.86 0.80 19.97
C GLU A 681 13.27 2.19 20.20
N SER A 682 13.81 2.92 21.17
CA SER A 682 13.49 4.34 21.33
C SER A 682 14.01 5.13 20.13
N LYS A 683 13.28 6.17 19.69
CA LYS A 683 13.77 7.12 18.67
C LYS A 683 15.07 7.82 19.08
N GLN A 684 15.40 7.84 20.37
CA GLN A 684 16.68 8.39 20.88
C GLN A 684 17.90 7.66 20.30
N ASN A 685 17.72 6.42 19.80
CA ASN A 685 18.76 5.62 19.17
C ASN A 685 18.93 5.91 17.67
N ILE A 686 18.18 6.84 17.12
CA ILE A 686 18.33 7.28 15.72
C ILE A 686 19.52 8.25 15.67
N SER A 687 20.53 7.94 14.85
CA SER A 687 21.68 8.83 14.63
C SER A 687 21.26 10.16 13.97
N ALA A 688 22.08 11.17 14.07
CA ALA A 688 21.84 12.47 13.45
C ALA A 688 21.77 12.37 11.93
N ASP A 689 22.64 11.57 11.33
CA ASP A 689 22.70 11.35 9.88
C ASP A 689 21.43 10.62 9.39
N LEU A 690 21.05 9.52 10.04
CA LEU A 690 19.79 8.82 9.73
C LEU A 690 18.57 9.72 9.91
N MET A 691 18.53 10.53 10.97
CA MET A 691 17.43 11.48 11.19
C MET A 691 17.27 12.41 10.00
N GLY A 692 18.37 12.88 9.41
CA GLY A 692 18.36 13.76 8.25
C GLY A 692 17.73 13.16 6.99
N HIS A 693 17.62 11.85 6.90
CA HIS A 693 17.06 11.12 5.74
C HIS A 693 15.65 10.57 5.99
N LEU A 694 15.15 10.63 7.24
CA LEU A 694 13.75 10.29 7.51
C LEU A 694 12.83 11.38 6.94
N ARG A 695 11.59 10.99 6.58
CA ARG A 695 10.63 11.89 5.95
C ARG A 695 9.19 11.55 6.32
N TYR A 696 8.25 12.44 5.96
CA TYR A 696 6.83 12.14 6.11
C TYR A 696 6.40 11.06 5.12
N PRO A 697 5.65 10.03 5.55
CA PRO A 697 5.33 8.88 4.70
C PRO A 697 4.29 9.21 3.62
N GLU A 698 4.51 8.65 2.43
CA GLU A 698 3.70 8.95 1.24
C GLU A 698 2.30 8.35 1.33
N ASP A 699 2.16 7.09 1.80
CA ASP A 699 0.85 6.42 1.87
C ASP A 699 -0.06 7.04 2.93
N MET A 700 0.46 7.45 4.09
CA MET A 700 -0.32 8.19 5.08
C MET A 700 -0.80 9.53 4.51
N PHE A 701 0.07 10.26 3.82
CA PHE A 701 -0.32 11.50 3.17
C PHE A 701 -1.38 11.30 2.07
N LYS A 702 -1.31 10.18 1.32
CA LYS A 702 -2.34 9.82 0.33
C LYS A 702 -3.70 9.57 0.97
N VAL A 703 -3.74 8.87 2.10
CA VAL A 703 -4.97 8.68 2.87
C VAL A 703 -5.51 10.01 3.40
N GLN A 704 -4.64 10.84 3.96
CA GLN A 704 -5.00 12.16 4.49
C GLN A 704 -5.53 13.11 3.40
N ARG A 705 -4.87 13.17 2.24
CA ARG A 705 -5.35 14.01 1.13
C ARG A 705 -6.69 13.54 0.57
N ASP A 706 -6.92 12.22 0.54
CA ASP A 706 -8.18 11.65 0.10
C ASP A 706 -9.33 12.06 1.05
N LEU A 707 -9.11 11.94 2.36
CA LEU A 707 -10.03 12.43 3.37
C LEU A 707 -10.30 13.94 3.22
N LEU A 708 -9.27 14.74 3.01
CA LEU A 708 -9.38 16.18 2.88
C LEU A 708 -10.18 16.64 1.64
N THR A 709 -10.47 15.76 0.69
CA THR A 709 -11.43 16.05 -0.39
C THR A 709 -12.82 16.44 0.13
N SER A 710 -13.16 15.99 1.33
CA SER A 710 -14.43 16.27 2.02
C SER A 710 -14.22 16.92 3.40
N TYR A 711 -13.26 16.42 4.19
CA TYR A 711 -13.05 16.80 5.59
C TYR A 711 -12.26 18.12 5.80
N HIS A 712 -11.92 18.85 4.72
CA HIS A 712 -11.52 20.25 4.82
C HIS A 712 -12.69 21.14 5.28
N VAL A 713 -13.95 20.71 5.03
CA VAL A 713 -15.17 21.32 5.54
C VAL A 713 -15.41 20.81 6.97
N ARG A 714 -15.30 21.72 7.95
CA ARG A 714 -15.36 21.35 9.37
C ARG A 714 -16.71 21.60 10.04
N ASP A 715 -17.60 22.35 9.42
CA ASP A 715 -18.98 22.56 9.90
C ASP A 715 -19.90 21.45 9.41
N ALA A 716 -20.59 20.79 10.33
CA ALA A 716 -21.46 19.67 10.03
C ALA A 716 -22.59 20.01 9.04
N SER A 717 -23.08 21.23 9.04
CA SER A 717 -24.18 21.68 8.18
C SER A 717 -23.70 21.88 6.74
N ASP A 718 -22.51 22.44 6.57
CA ASP A 718 -21.87 22.65 5.27
C ASP A 718 -21.37 21.32 4.71
N PHE A 719 -20.80 20.46 5.56
CA PHE A 719 -20.39 19.11 5.21
C PHE A 719 -21.58 18.28 4.68
N TYR A 720 -22.74 18.35 5.35
CA TYR A 720 -23.95 17.64 4.92
C TYR A 720 -24.42 18.08 3.52
N THR A 721 -24.30 19.34 3.18
CA THR A 721 -24.73 19.86 1.87
C THR A 721 -23.85 19.36 0.72
N GLY A 722 -22.60 19.02 1.01
CA GLY A 722 -21.64 18.55 0.02
C GLY A 722 -21.31 19.57 -1.09
N GLY A 723 -21.63 20.86 -0.87
CA GLY A 723 -21.48 21.91 -1.89
C GLY A 723 -20.03 22.29 -2.17
N ASP A 724 -19.14 22.08 -1.20
CA ASP A 724 -17.70 22.37 -1.31
C ASP A 724 -16.88 21.07 -1.23
N ARG A 725 -17.21 20.09 -2.07
CA ARG A 725 -16.38 18.88 -2.22
C ARG A 725 -15.27 19.11 -3.22
N TRP A 726 -14.09 18.60 -2.92
CA TRP A 726 -12.93 18.61 -3.80
C TRP A 726 -12.65 17.22 -4.35
N ARG A 727 -11.79 17.17 -5.34
CA ARG A 727 -11.17 15.94 -5.85
C ARG A 727 -9.69 16.17 -6.09
N LEU A 728 -8.92 15.09 -6.14
CA LEU A 728 -7.52 15.15 -6.50
C LEU A 728 -7.36 15.51 -7.98
N ALA A 729 -6.33 16.29 -8.31
CA ALA A 729 -6.02 16.63 -9.69
C ALA A 729 -5.63 15.39 -10.51
N GLU A 730 -5.88 15.42 -11.81
CA GLU A 730 -5.43 14.35 -12.71
C GLU A 730 -3.96 14.53 -13.10
N GLU A 731 -3.28 13.40 -13.34
CA GLU A 731 -1.89 13.35 -13.80
C GLU A 731 -1.80 13.82 -15.27
N THR A 732 -0.89 14.74 -15.51
CA THR A 732 -0.65 15.32 -16.83
C THR A 732 0.66 14.82 -17.47
N SER A 733 1.50 14.11 -16.71
CA SER A 733 2.75 13.53 -17.19
C SER A 733 2.49 12.39 -18.20
N THR A 734 3.32 12.29 -19.21
CA THR A 734 3.32 11.18 -20.17
C THR A 734 4.36 10.10 -19.84
N ALA A 735 5.07 10.23 -18.72
CA ALA A 735 6.14 9.33 -18.30
C ALA A 735 5.67 7.86 -18.16
N ALA A 736 4.48 7.62 -17.62
CA ALA A 736 3.92 6.28 -17.44
C ALA A 736 3.66 5.60 -18.80
N THR A 737 3.10 6.32 -19.77
CA THR A 737 2.85 5.81 -21.13
C THR A 737 4.17 5.52 -21.87
N ALA A 738 5.16 6.38 -21.70
CA ALA A 738 6.49 6.19 -22.29
C ALA A 738 7.22 4.95 -21.74
N ASN A 739 6.88 4.53 -20.54
CA ASN A 739 7.40 3.31 -19.91
C ASN A 739 6.63 2.03 -20.28
N GLY A 740 5.66 2.11 -21.22
CA GLY A 740 4.94 0.96 -21.74
C GLY A 740 3.77 0.47 -20.89
N VAL A 741 3.29 1.30 -19.96
CA VAL A 741 2.10 0.98 -19.17
C VAL A 741 0.86 1.08 -20.06
N SER A 742 0.24 -0.07 -20.37
CA SER A 742 -1.00 -0.15 -21.14
C SER A 742 -2.21 -0.17 -20.20
N THR A 743 -3.10 0.80 -20.38
CA THR A 743 -4.36 0.87 -19.61
C THR A 743 -5.46 -0.06 -20.15
N ALA A 744 -5.23 -0.69 -21.30
CA ALA A 744 -6.26 -1.45 -22.02
C ALA A 744 -6.77 -2.73 -21.30
N THR A 745 -5.98 -3.25 -20.35
CA THR A 745 -6.31 -4.47 -19.59
C THR A 745 -6.71 -4.20 -18.14
N MET A 746 -6.76 -2.94 -17.72
CA MET A 746 -7.06 -2.56 -16.34
C MET A 746 -8.56 -2.49 -16.06
N SER A 747 -8.94 -2.81 -14.82
CA SER A 747 -10.31 -2.58 -14.33
C SER A 747 -10.65 -1.08 -14.30
N SER A 748 -11.92 -0.72 -14.29
CA SER A 748 -12.37 0.68 -14.27
C SER A 748 -11.81 1.47 -13.06
N LEU A 749 -11.70 0.84 -11.90
CA LEU A 749 -11.11 1.45 -10.69
C LEU A 749 -9.62 1.68 -10.86
N GLN A 750 -8.88 0.74 -11.45
CA GLN A 750 -7.46 0.91 -11.75
C GLN A 750 -7.22 1.99 -12.81
N GLN A 751 -8.08 2.08 -13.83
CA GLN A 751 -7.99 3.15 -14.84
C GLN A 751 -8.22 4.54 -14.23
N GLN A 752 -9.10 4.66 -13.23
CA GLN A 752 -9.33 5.92 -12.52
C GLN A 752 -8.14 6.27 -11.60
N ALA A 753 -7.60 5.30 -10.89
CA ALA A 753 -6.45 5.48 -10.01
C ALA A 753 -5.18 5.88 -10.77
N VAL A 754 -4.94 5.32 -11.95
CA VAL A 754 -3.81 5.67 -12.84
C VAL A 754 -3.84 7.14 -13.30
N ARG A 755 -4.98 7.81 -13.20
CA ARG A 755 -5.13 9.23 -13.56
C ARG A 755 -4.90 10.19 -12.41
N VAL A 756 -4.85 9.72 -11.17
CA VAL A 756 -4.62 10.58 -10.02
C VAL A 756 -3.16 11.03 -9.97
N GLN A 757 -2.95 12.34 -9.83
CA GLN A 757 -1.63 12.91 -9.67
C GLN A 757 -0.99 12.40 -8.37
N PRO A 758 0.24 11.82 -8.41
CA PRO A 758 0.94 11.41 -7.21
C PRO A 758 1.38 12.62 -6.38
N PRO A 759 1.59 12.45 -5.08
CA PRO A 759 2.21 13.51 -4.30
C PRO A 759 3.68 13.67 -4.68
N TYR A 760 4.22 14.89 -4.55
CA TYR A 760 5.60 15.21 -4.87
C TYR A 760 6.36 15.73 -3.67
N TYR A 761 7.54 15.18 -3.39
CA TYR A 761 8.50 15.77 -2.48
C TYR A 761 9.20 16.95 -3.17
N LEU A 762 9.14 18.12 -2.55
CA LEU A 762 9.70 19.37 -3.01
C LEU A 762 10.20 20.18 -1.82
N THR A 763 11.35 20.83 -1.96
CA THR A 763 11.80 21.85 -1.02
C THR A 763 11.21 23.19 -1.43
N MET A 764 10.31 23.73 -0.61
CA MET A 764 9.61 24.98 -0.89
C MET A 764 9.11 25.66 0.38
N GLN A 765 8.86 26.95 0.29
CA GLN A 765 8.29 27.75 1.36
C GLN A 765 6.77 27.88 1.17
N MET A 766 5.98 27.37 2.11
CA MET A 766 4.53 27.60 2.13
C MET A 766 4.20 28.98 2.68
N PRO A 767 3.08 29.60 2.24
CA PRO A 767 2.60 30.82 2.83
C PRO A 767 2.50 30.74 4.36
N GLY A 768 3.22 31.62 5.05
CA GLY A 768 3.31 31.67 6.50
C GLY A 768 4.43 30.81 7.12
N GLN A 769 5.28 30.14 6.33
CA GLN A 769 6.55 29.58 6.78
C GLN A 769 7.67 30.64 6.73
N GLN A 770 8.70 30.46 7.56
CA GLN A 770 9.84 31.37 7.61
C GLN A 770 10.97 30.97 6.65
N SER A 771 11.04 29.69 6.28
CA SER A 771 12.07 29.10 5.41
C SER A 771 11.45 28.07 4.46
N ALA A 772 12.16 27.77 3.37
CA ALA A 772 11.82 26.65 2.51
C ALA A 772 12.14 25.34 3.22
N GLU A 773 11.17 24.43 3.27
CA GLU A 773 11.29 23.14 3.93
C GLU A 773 10.95 22.02 2.95
N PHE A 774 11.62 20.88 3.15
CA PHE A 774 11.29 19.67 2.38
C PHE A 774 9.87 19.22 2.72
N SER A 775 9.00 19.25 1.75
CA SER A 775 7.57 19.05 1.93
C SER A 775 7.03 18.03 0.93
N LEU A 776 6.01 17.29 1.32
CA LEU A 776 5.22 16.42 0.44
C LEU A 776 3.93 17.14 0.07
N THR A 777 3.61 17.23 -1.22
CA THR A 777 2.59 18.14 -1.73
C THR A 777 1.52 17.45 -2.57
N SER A 778 0.31 18.01 -2.58
CA SER A 778 -0.80 17.56 -3.43
C SER A 778 -1.72 18.72 -3.81
N VAL A 779 -2.40 18.55 -4.94
CA VAL A 779 -3.28 19.56 -5.55
C VAL A 779 -4.72 19.09 -5.53
N PHE A 780 -5.64 19.99 -5.19
CA PHE A 780 -7.08 19.75 -5.26
C PHE A 780 -7.73 20.65 -6.32
N VAL A 781 -8.73 20.07 -6.97
CA VAL A 781 -9.63 20.76 -7.88
C VAL A 781 -11.08 20.56 -7.43
N PRO A 782 -12.05 21.42 -7.83
CA PRO A 782 -13.43 21.28 -7.41
C PRO A 782 -14.00 19.90 -7.77
N GLY A 783 -14.74 19.30 -6.85
CA GLY A 783 -15.47 18.07 -7.03
C GLY A 783 -16.85 18.30 -7.70
N GLY A 784 -17.68 17.25 -7.74
CA GLY A 784 -19.02 17.25 -8.31
C GLY A 784 -19.07 16.78 -9.77
N GLU A 785 -20.25 16.87 -10.40
CA GLU A 785 -20.48 16.39 -11.76
C GLU A 785 -19.80 17.26 -12.83
N SER A 786 -19.59 18.55 -12.54
CA SER A 786 -18.87 19.44 -13.46
C SER A 786 -17.37 19.23 -13.32
N LYS A 787 -16.72 18.77 -14.38
CA LYS A 787 -15.25 18.60 -14.44
C LYS A 787 -14.55 19.96 -14.57
N ARG A 788 -14.69 20.80 -13.54
CA ARG A 788 -13.95 22.06 -13.49
C ARG A 788 -12.53 21.79 -13.03
N GLU A 789 -11.55 22.20 -13.84
CA GLU A 789 -10.12 21.98 -13.61
C GLU A 789 -9.40 23.22 -13.01
N ALA A 790 -10.16 24.16 -12.44
CA ALA A 790 -9.56 25.26 -11.69
C ALA A 790 -8.97 24.75 -10.36
N MET A 791 -8.04 25.47 -9.80
CA MET A 791 -7.45 25.16 -8.50
C MET A 791 -8.47 25.37 -7.38
N ALA A 792 -8.63 24.42 -6.48
CA ALA A 792 -9.45 24.54 -5.27
C ALA A 792 -8.58 24.65 -4.01
N GLY A 793 -7.50 23.86 -3.92
CA GLY A 793 -6.61 23.89 -2.79
C GLY A 793 -5.25 23.28 -3.11
N PHE A 794 -4.27 23.62 -2.28
CA PHE A 794 -2.93 23.06 -2.30
C PHE A 794 -2.54 22.64 -0.90
N LEU A 795 -2.19 21.37 -0.74
CA LEU A 795 -1.79 20.76 0.51
C LEU A 795 -0.29 20.50 0.51
N ALA A 796 0.37 20.83 1.61
CA ALA A 796 1.73 20.44 1.88
C ALA A 796 1.87 19.93 3.31
N VAL A 797 2.70 18.91 3.53
CA VAL A 797 3.13 18.47 4.84
C VAL A 797 4.63 18.67 4.97
N ASP A 798 5.06 19.26 6.06
CA ASP A 798 6.47 19.43 6.39
C ASP A 798 7.10 18.05 6.64
N SER A 799 8.00 17.66 5.77
CA SER A 799 8.68 16.35 5.78
C SER A 799 10.09 16.40 6.35
N GLU A 800 10.55 17.59 6.77
CA GLU A 800 11.89 17.80 7.32
C GLU A 800 11.99 17.37 8.77
N THR A 801 12.69 16.26 9.02
CA THR A 801 12.85 15.68 10.36
C THR A 801 13.95 16.33 11.20
N GLY A 802 14.87 17.06 10.55
CA GLY A 802 16.03 17.66 11.21
C GLY A 802 17.29 16.78 11.13
N SER A 803 18.35 17.21 11.81
CA SER A 803 19.67 16.56 11.82
C SER A 803 20.25 16.42 13.23
N GLU A 804 19.39 16.37 14.26
CA GLU A 804 19.82 16.10 15.64
C GLU A 804 19.46 14.65 16.01
N ALA A 805 20.41 13.93 16.61
CA ALA A 805 20.20 12.54 17.02
C ALA A 805 18.99 12.40 17.96
N GLY A 806 18.08 11.52 17.65
CA GLY A 806 16.89 11.20 18.46
C GLY A 806 15.87 12.31 18.62
N LYS A 807 16.06 13.46 17.96
CA LYS A 807 15.18 14.61 18.11
C LYS A 807 14.57 15.04 16.79
N VAL A 808 13.25 14.98 16.73
CA VAL A 808 12.48 15.44 15.57
C VAL A 808 12.38 16.98 15.64
N ARG A 809 12.61 17.63 14.48
CA ARG A 809 12.51 19.08 14.31
C ARG A 809 11.09 19.58 14.63
N GLU A 810 10.99 20.73 15.24
CA GLU A 810 9.71 21.43 15.40
C GLU A 810 9.16 21.78 14.01
N GLY A 811 7.89 21.50 13.77
CA GLY A 811 7.23 21.70 12.49
C GLY A 811 7.13 20.44 11.62
N TYR A 812 7.92 19.38 11.85
CA TYR A 812 7.75 18.10 11.14
C TYR A 812 6.33 17.56 11.30
N GLY A 813 5.76 17.11 10.18
CA GLY A 813 4.40 16.56 10.15
C GLY A 813 3.29 17.61 10.16
N LYS A 814 3.62 18.89 10.21
CA LYS A 814 2.61 19.95 10.14
C LYS A 814 2.01 20.01 8.74
N LEU A 815 0.74 19.69 8.66
CA LEU A 815 -0.05 19.82 7.43
C LEU A 815 -0.50 21.28 7.26
N ARG A 816 -0.31 21.83 6.04
CA ARG A 816 -0.75 23.18 5.64
C ARG A 816 -1.60 23.09 4.39
N LEU A 817 -2.81 23.56 4.49
CA LEU A 817 -3.77 23.60 3.40
C LEU A 817 -4.11 25.04 3.06
N ILE A 818 -3.72 25.46 1.87
CA ILE A 818 -4.19 26.74 1.32
C ILE A 818 -5.38 26.50 0.41
N ALA A 819 -6.51 27.15 0.74
CA ALA A 819 -7.74 27.08 -0.05
C ALA A 819 -7.85 28.33 -0.92
N LEU A 820 -8.19 28.13 -2.17
CA LEU A 820 -8.35 29.24 -3.13
C LEU A 820 -9.83 29.67 -3.21
N PRO A 821 -10.12 30.96 -3.07
CA PRO A 821 -11.50 31.47 -3.16
C PRO A 821 -12.10 31.17 -4.54
N SER A 822 -13.35 30.74 -4.58
CA SER A 822 -14.07 30.48 -5.84
C SER A 822 -14.30 31.75 -6.70
N SER A 823 -14.12 32.91 -6.10
CA SER A 823 -14.18 34.23 -6.76
C SER A 823 -12.97 34.49 -7.66
N THR A 824 -11.80 33.90 -7.35
CA THR A 824 -10.57 34.04 -8.14
C THR A 824 -10.33 32.73 -8.88
N THR A 825 -10.37 32.76 -10.22
CA THR A 825 -10.11 31.56 -11.01
C THR A 825 -8.60 31.41 -11.23
N VAL A 826 -7.98 30.57 -10.41
CA VAL A 826 -6.59 30.14 -10.61
C VAL A 826 -6.60 28.88 -11.46
N PRO A 827 -5.84 28.80 -12.58
CA PRO A 827 -5.80 27.59 -13.39
C PRO A 827 -5.24 26.40 -12.60
N GLY A 828 -5.89 25.26 -12.66
CA GLY A 828 -5.34 24.02 -12.12
C GLY A 828 -4.47 23.24 -13.12
N PRO A 829 -3.85 22.13 -12.72
CA PRO A 829 -2.91 21.36 -13.55
C PRO A 829 -3.44 20.99 -14.93
N GLY A 830 -4.69 20.54 -15.04
CA GLY A 830 -5.31 20.19 -16.31
C GLY A 830 -5.49 21.41 -17.25
N GLN A 831 -5.81 22.57 -16.71
CA GLN A 831 -5.92 23.81 -17.49
C GLN A 831 -4.56 24.32 -17.95
N ILE A 832 -3.53 24.21 -17.11
CA ILE A 832 -2.14 24.56 -17.46
C ILE A 832 -1.63 23.62 -18.56
N GLN A 833 -1.90 22.31 -18.43
CA GLN A 833 -1.53 21.37 -19.48
C GLN A 833 -2.20 21.71 -20.82
N ASN A 834 -3.48 22.05 -20.79
CA ASN A 834 -4.20 22.51 -21.99
C ASN A 834 -3.59 23.83 -22.54
N ALA A 835 -3.18 24.77 -21.67
CA ALA A 835 -2.52 25.99 -22.10
C ALA A 835 -1.19 25.73 -22.82
N TYR A 836 -0.40 24.76 -22.34
CA TYR A 836 0.82 24.31 -23.04
C TYR A 836 0.50 23.66 -24.39
N ASP A 837 -0.50 22.81 -24.46
CA ASP A 837 -0.89 22.04 -25.66
C ASP A 837 -1.49 22.93 -26.76
N THR A 838 -2.17 23.99 -26.36
CA THR A 838 -2.82 24.93 -27.30
C THR A 838 -1.94 26.13 -27.66
N ASN A 839 -0.81 26.36 -26.96
CA ASN A 839 0.12 27.40 -27.33
C ASN A 839 0.80 27.07 -28.66
N GLN A 840 0.65 27.94 -29.66
CA GLN A 840 1.10 27.69 -31.03
C GLN A 840 2.61 27.45 -31.12
N THR A 841 3.42 28.21 -30.38
CA THR A 841 4.88 28.07 -30.37
C THR A 841 5.30 26.74 -29.76
N ILE A 842 4.75 26.39 -28.60
CA ILE A 842 5.04 25.13 -27.89
C ILE A 842 4.59 23.94 -28.74
N ALA A 843 3.33 23.95 -29.20
CA ALA A 843 2.77 22.87 -29.99
C ALA A 843 3.53 22.63 -31.29
N SER A 844 3.91 23.70 -32.02
CA SER A 844 4.66 23.55 -33.27
C SER A 844 6.04 22.94 -33.06
N GLN A 845 6.78 23.38 -32.03
CA GLN A 845 8.13 22.84 -31.75
C GLN A 845 8.06 21.39 -31.24
N LEU A 846 7.16 21.07 -30.31
CA LEU A 846 7.02 19.71 -29.82
C LEU A 846 6.49 18.75 -30.90
N ASN A 847 5.63 19.19 -31.80
CA ASN A 847 5.14 18.40 -32.92
C ASN A 847 6.25 18.08 -33.93
N VAL A 848 7.12 19.05 -34.24
CA VAL A 848 8.28 18.82 -35.12
C VAL A 848 9.20 17.76 -34.52
N LEU A 849 9.42 17.78 -33.21
CA LEU A 849 10.21 16.78 -32.52
C LEU A 849 9.55 15.39 -32.48
N ASN A 850 8.21 15.33 -32.40
CA ASN A 850 7.49 14.05 -32.52
C ASN A 850 7.41 13.50 -33.95
N LEU A 851 7.53 14.31 -34.97
CA LEU A 851 7.52 13.90 -36.39
C LEU A 851 8.89 13.35 -36.85
N SER A 852 9.96 13.72 -36.20
CA SER A 852 11.26 13.09 -36.36
C SER A 852 11.29 11.79 -35.57
N ASP A 853 12.19 10.85 -35.86
CA ASP A 853 12.36 9.59 -35.13
C ASP A 853 12.64 9.78 -33.62
N SER A 854 11.81 10.58 -32.96
CA SER A 854 11.91 10.85 -31.52
C SER A 854 10.54 10.96 -30.85
N THR A 855 10.51 10.73 -29.55
CA THR A 855 9.30 10.83 -28.71
C THR A 855 9.49 11.93 -27.67
N VAL A 856 8.52 12.82 -27.57
CA VAL A 856 8.47 13.84 -26.54
C VAL A 856 7.83 13.25 -25.28
N ILE A 857 8.53 13.31 -24.16
CA ILE A 857 8.05 12.84 -22.84
C ILE A 857 7.92 14.06 -21.93
N ARG A 858 6.71 14.31 -21.45
CA ARG A 858 6.44 15.33 -20.44
C ARG A 858 6.64 14.71 -19.06
N GLY A 859 7.49 15.33 -18.25
CA GLY A 859 7.72 14.96 -16.88
C GLY A 859 6.63 15.50 -15.95
N ASN A 860 6.87 15.41 -14.67
CA ASN A 860 5.96 15.85 -13.61
C ASN A 860 5.63 17.33 -13.75
N LEU A 861 4.34 17.68 -13.67
CA LEU A 861 3.91 19.08 -13.54
C LEU A 861 3.95 19.45 -12.05
N LEU A 862 4.99 20.19 -11.65
CA LEU A 862 5.15 20.68 -10.29
C LEU A 862 4.36 21.95 -10.09
N THR A 863 3.74 22.11 -8.92
CA THR A 863 3.01 23.31 -8.51
C THR A 863 3.68 23.87 -7.27
N LEU A 864 4.00 25.16 -7.26
CA LEU A 864 4.66 25.85 -6.16
C LEU A 864 3.93 27.16 -5.81
N PRO A 865 3.65 27.43 -4.54
CA PRO A 865 3.06 28.69 -4.09
C PRO A 865 4.16 29.77 -3.94
N VAL A 866 4.55 30.38 -5.04
CA VAL A 866 5.58 31.43 -5.11
C VAL A 866 5.07 32.65 -5.89
N GLY A 867 5.70 33.78 -5.72
CA GLY A 867 5.31 35.03 -6.40
C GLY A 867 3.95 35.57 -5.98
N GLY A 868 3.45 35.17 -4.80
CA GLY A 868 2.09 35.50 -4.35
C GLY A 868 0.99 34.81 -5.14
N GLY A 869 1.31 33.79 -5.95
CA GLY A 869 0.38 32.99 -6.74
C GLY A 869 0.81 31.53 -6.81
N LEU A 870 0.50 30.85 -7.91
CA LEU A 870 0.92 29.49 -8.17
C LEU A 870 1.76 29.42 -9.45
N LEU A 871 2.99 28.96 -9.29
CA LEU A 871 3.92 28.67 -10.38
C LEU A 871 3.83 27.19 -10.74
N TYR A 872 3.74 26.91 -12.04
CA TYR A 872 3.80 25.54 -12.59
C TYR A 872 5.08 25.35 -13.36
N VAL A 873 5.74 24.21 -13.14
CA VAL A 873 7.00 23.85 -13.83
C VAL A 873 6.91 22.41 -14.33
N GLN A 874 7.17 22.21 -15.63
CA GLN A 874 7.16 20.88 -16.24
C GLN A 874 8.41 20.68 -17.10
N PRO A 875 9.28 19.73 -16.77
CA PRO A 875 10.41 19.36 -17.62
C PRO A 875 9.95 18.55 -18.84
N VAL A 876 10.55 18.80 -20.00
CA VAL A 876 10.27 18.11 -21.26
C VAL A 876 11.49 17.38 -21.73
N TYR A 877 11.35 16.05 -21.88
CA TYR A 877 12.42 15.17 -22.32
C TYR A 877 12.17 14.71 -23.75
N ILE A 878 13.26 14.42 -24.45
CA ILE A 878 13.23 13.85 -25.79
C ILE A 878 13.97 12.53 -25.78
N GLN A 879 13.35 11.51 -26.33
CA GLN A 879 13.92 10.17 -26.48
C GLN A 879 13.94 9.81 -27.96
N GLY A 880 15.14 9.50 -28.51
CA GLY A 880 15.28 9.02 -29.88
C GLY A 880 14.73 7.60 -30.09
N SER A 881 14.47 7.19 -31.30
CA SER A 881 13.98 5.85 -31.66
C SER A 881 15.09 4.82 -31.94
N GLY A 882 16.35 5.22 -31.89
CA GLY A 882 17.53 4.36 -32.17
C GLY A 882 17.79 3.32 -31.07
N GLY A 883 18.75 2.42 -31.31
CA GLY A 883 19.03 1.27 -30.43
C GLY A 883 19.49 1.63 -29.00
N ALA A 884 20.13 2.79 -28.79
CA ALA A 884 20.51 3.30 -27.46
C ALA A 884 19.64 4.52 -27.12
N ASN A 885 18.34 4.30 -26.95
CA ASN A 885 17.38 5.37 -26.77
C ASN A 885 17.08 5.61 -25.27
N TYR A 886 17.47 6.76 -24.77
CA TYR A 886 17.13 7.20 -23.43
C TYR A 886 16.64 8.65 -23.43
N PRO A 887 15.77 9.04 -22.50
CA PRO A 887 15.27 10.39 -22.38
C PRO A 887 16.35 11.38 -21.96
N VAL A 888 16.38 12.54 -22.60
CA VAL A 888 17.29 13.66 -22.32
C VAL A 888 16.45 14.91 -22.12
N LEU A 889 16.69 15.69 -21.07
CA LEU A 889 15.99 16.94 -20.82
C LEU A 889 16.39 17.97 -21.89
N ARG A 890 15.40 18.56 -22.56
CA ARG A 890 15.66 19.54 -23.62
C ARG A 890 14.98 20.88 -23.39
N PHE A 891 13.83 20.88 -22.73
CA PHE A 891 13.07 22.10 -22.46
C PHE A 891 12.46 22.08 -21.09
N VAL A 892 12.15 23.26 -20.59
CA VAL A 892 11.34 23.47 -19.39
C VAL A 892 10.17 24.36 -19.75
N LEU A 893 8.98 23.90 -19.38
CA LEU A 893 7.74 24.64 -19.45
C LEU A 893 7.47 25.29 -18.09
N THR A 894 7.10 26.57 -18.09
CA THR A 894 6.64 27.27 -16.89
C THR A 894 5.32 27.98 -17.16
N ALA A 895 4.48 28.13 -16.13
CA ALA A 895 3.27 28.91 -16.23
C ALA A 895 2.96 29.64 -14.92
N PHE A 896 2.42 30.84 -15.04
CA PHE A 896 1.91 31.63 -13.93
C PHE A 896 0.68 32.41 -14.38
N GLY A 897 -0.48 32.09 -13.79
CA GLY A 897 -1.76 32.59 -14.29
C GLY A 897 -1.99 32.20 -15.77
N ASN A 898 -2.08 33.19 -16.65
CA ASN A 898 -2.30 32.98 -18.08
C ASN A 898 -1.02 33.08 -18.93
N ARG A 899 0.13 33.35 -18.32
CA ARG A 899 1.42 33.41 -19.05
C ARG A 899 2.13 32.08 -19.01
N VAL A 900 2.75 31.72 -20.13
CA VAL A 900 3.54 30.51 -20.27
C VAL A 900 4.94 30.86 -20.77
N GLY A 901 5.93 30.12 -20.28
CA GLY A 901 7.32 30.13 -20.75
C GLY A 901 7.71 28.78 -21.32
N PHE A 902 8.58 28.78 -22.30
CA PHE A 902 9.11 27.59 -22.94
C PHE A 902 10.54 27.87 -23.39
N ALA A 903 11.51 27.25 -22.75
CA ALA A 903 12.91 27.49 -23.03
C ALA A 903 13.78 26.27 -22.71
N PRO A 904 15.03 26.18 -23.18
CA PRO A 904 15.97 25.12 -22.84
C PRO A 904 16.33 25.06 -21.36
N THR A 905 16.32 26.19 -20.67
CA THR A 905 16.66 26.28 -19.24
C THR A 905 15.48 26.80 -18.40
N LEU A 906 15.49 26.46 -17.12
CA LEU A 906 14.47 26.94 -16.17
C LEU A 906 14.54 28.47 -16.04
N ALA A 907 15.74 29.07 -15.97
CA ALA A 907 15.91 30.51 -15.86
C ALA A 907 15.24 31.26 -17.02
N GLU A 908 15.56 30.88 -18.26
CA GLU A 908 14.99 31.49 -19.46
C GLU A 908 13.46 31.30 -19.55
N SER A 909 12.96 30.13 -19.16
CA SER A 909 11.53 29.85 -19.15
C SER A 909 10.79 30.70 -18.13
N LEU A 910 11.36 30.89 -16.92
CA LEU A 910 10.82 31.78 -15.90
C LEU A 910 10.84 33.24 -16.38
N ASP A 911 11.95 33.70 -16.98
CA ASP A 911 12.03 35.07 -17.52
C ASP A 911 10.98 35.34 -18.60
N GLN A 912 10.73 34.39 -19.49
CA GLN A 912 9.63 34.48 -20.46
C GLN A 912 8.26 34.62 -19.77
N THR A 913 8.02 33.83 -18.71
CA THR A 913 6.77 33.85 -17.96
C THR A 913 6.57 35.21 -17.25
N PHE A 914 7.62 35.77 -16.68
CA PHE A 914 7.59 36.99 -15.87
C PHE A 914 7.99 38.26 -16.67
N GLY A 915 7.95 38.20 -17.98
CA GLY A 915 8.06 39.41 -18.83
C GLY A 915 9.48 39.93 -19.10
N GLY A 916 10.49 39.02 -19.00
CA GLY A 916 11.88 39.27 -19.37
C GLY A 916 12.90 39.22 -18.22
N ASP A 917 12.46 39.35 -16.99
CA ASP A 917 13.28 39.19 -15.77
C ASP A 917 12.42 38.67 -14.64
N SER A 918 12.55 37.39 -14.26
CA SER A 918 11.85 36.80 -13.14
C SER A 918 12.45 37.14 -11.78
N ALA A 919 13.72 37.53 -11.75
CA ALA A 919 14.59 37.63 -10.58
C ALA A 919 14.68 36.33 -9.76
N ALA A 920 14.33 35.19 -10.35
CA ALA A 920 14.43 33.89 -9.72
C ALA A 920 15.89 33.45 -9.58
N LYS A 921 16.26 32.93 -8.42
CA LYS A 921 17.52 32.24 -8.25
C LYS A 921 17.33 30.75 -8.56
N VAL A 922 17.97 30.26 -9.62
CA VAL A 922 17.87 28.86 -10.04
C VAL A 922 19.25 28.21 -10.08
N ALA A 923 19.31 26.89 -9.83
CA ALA A 923 20.57 26.15 -9.92
C ALA A 923 21.14 26.21 -11.36
N GLY A 924 22.43 26.47 -11.49
CA GLY A 924 23.10 26.58 -12.80
C GLY A 924 22.92 27.91 -13.53
N GLY A 925 22.13 28.84 -12.99
CA GLY A 925 21.85 30.14 -13.61
C GLY A 925 22.99 31.17 -13.52
N ASP A 926 23.90 31.01 -12.58
CA ASP A 926 24.98 31.97 -12.32
C ASP A 926 26.14 31.94 -13.34
N GLN A 927 26.19 30.95 -14.22
CA GLN A 927 27.28 30.90 -15.23
C GLN A 927 27.07 31.83 -16.43
N SER A 928 25.85 32.36 -16.60
CA SER A 928 25.54 33.31 -17.70
C SER A 928 25.40 34.77 -17.27
N ALA A 929 25.13 35.06 -16.00
CA ALA A 929 24.88 36.41 -15.50
C ALA A 929 26.16 37.20 -15.17
N ASP A 930 27.28 36.56 -14.93
CA ASP A 930 28.57 37.24 -14.58
C ASP A 930 29.43 37.61 -15.80
N LYS A 931 28.98 37.32 -17.03
CA LYS A 931 29.72 37.73 -18.26
C LYS A 931 29.33 39.11 -18.79
N ASN A 932 28.39 39.83 -18.14
CA ASN A 932 27.94 41.13 -18.68
C ASN A 932 28.16 42.34 -17.77
N LYS A 933 29.00 42.25 -16.71
CA LYS A 933 29.47 43.41 -15.95
C LYS A 933 31.03 43.44 -15.83
N GLY A 934 31.67 43.80 -16.90
CA GLY A 934 33.09 44.05 -16.90
C GLY A 934 33.53 44.39 -18.32
N GLY A 935 33.59 45.70 -18.58
CA GLY A 935 33.96 46.19 -19.89
C GLY A 935 35.39 45.83 -20.28
N GLY A 936 35.58 45.60 -21.54
CA GLY A 936 36.92 45.69 -22.21
C GLY A 936 37.45 44.40 -22.76
N ASP A 937 37.43 44.36 -24.07
CA ASP A 937 38.30 43.62 -25.00
C ASP A 937 38.10 42.09 -25.21
N GLN A 938 37.39 41.87 -26.30
CA GLN A 938 37.65 40.91 -27.40
C GLN A 938 38.44 39.64 -27.10
N GLN A 939 37.70 38.52 -27.15
CA GLN A 939 38.11 37.44 -28.09
C GLN A 939 36.87 36.65 -28.55
N ASN A 940 36.45 36.93 -29.81
CA ASN A 940 35.53 36.13 -30.60
C ASN A 940 36.02 34.67 -30.63
N GLN A 941 35.34 33.75 -29.95
CA GLN A 941 35.24 32.37 -30.45
C GLN A 941 34.11 32.40 -31.49
N ALA A 942 34.49 32.32 -32.75
CA ALA A 942 33.62 32.30 -33.89
C ALA A 942 32.62 31.14 -33.74
N GLU A 943 31.32 31.45 -33.68
CA GLU A 943 30.26 30.46 -33.98
C GLU A 943 30.66 29.78 -35.29
N SER A 944 30.71 28.43 -35.28
CA SER A 944 31.10 27.66 -36.43
C SER A 944 30.17 28.00 -37.61
N GLU A 945 30.72 28.16 -38.84
CA GLU A 945 29.92 28.40 -40.05
C GLU A 945 28.70 27.47 -40.20
N PRO A 946 28.78 26.16 -39.88
CA PRO A 946 27.62 25.28 -39.88
C PRO A 946 26.50 25.66 -38.87
N SER A 947 26.87 26.22 -37.70
CA SER A 947 25.90 26.68 -36.70
C SER A 947 25.10 27.89 -37.19
N LYS A 948 25.79 28.86 -37.84
CA LYS A 948 25.15 30.03 -38.47
C LYS A 948 24.23 29.61 -39.63
N GLN A 949 24.72 28.65 -40.46
CA GLN A 949 23.93 28.11 -41.56
C GLN A 949 22.66 27.38 -41.07
N LEU A 950 22.74 26.63 -39.96
CA LEU A 950 21.57 25.98 -39.34
C LEU A 950 20.56 27.01 -38.82
N ALA A 951 21.03 28.03 -38.09
CA ALA A 951 20.15 29.08 -37.56
C ALA A 951 19.47 29.88 -38.69
N SER A 952 20.20 30.24 -39.77
CA SER A 952 19.61 30.89 -40.93
C SER A 952 18.61 30.03 -41.66
N ALA A 953 18.89 28.75 -41.87
CA ALA A 953 17.99 27.82 -42.52
C ALA A 953 16.69 27.58 -41.72
N LEU A 954 16.74 27.55 -40.38
CA LEU A 954 15.57 27.47 -39.51
C LEU A 954 14.74 28.75 -39.56
N GLN A 955 15.38 29.91 -39.67
CA GLN A 955 14.71 31.20 -39.82
C GLN A 955 13.98 31.31 -41.17
N ASP A 956 14.63 30.86 -42.28
CA ASP A 956 14.05 30.77 -43.60
C ASP A 956 12.85 29.82 -43.64
N ALA A 957 12.93 28.68 -42.95
CA ALA A 957 11.83 27.73 -42.81
C ALA A 957 10.63 28.35 -42.09
N ASN A 958 10.85 29.05 -40.97
CA ASN A 958 9.81 29.73 -40.21
C ASN A 958 9.12 30.82 -41.04
N GLN A 959 9.90 31.63 -41.81
CA GLN A 959 9.36 32.62 -42.71
C GLN A 959 8.50 31.99 -43.81
N ALA A 960 8.97 30.88 -44.40
CA ALA A 960 8.21 30.17 -45.41
C ALA A 960 6.87 29.60 -44.89
N ILE A 961 6.82 29.16 -43.63
CA ILE A 961 5.60 28.70 -42.97
C ILE A 961 4.62 29.89 -42.82
N GLN A 962 5.10 31.08 -42.38
CA GLN A 962 4.27 32.25 -42.21
C GLN A 962 3.72 32.74 -43.54
N ASP A 963 4.54 32.78 -44.58
CA ASP A 963 4.14 33.14 -45.92
C ASP A 963 3.08 32.17 -46.48
N GLY A 964 3.26 30.88 -46.23
CA GLY A 964 2.28 29.85 -46.60
C GLY A 964 0.93 30.03 -45.91
N GLN A 965 0.93 30.34 -44.63
CA GLN A 965 -0.29 30.62 -43.88
C GLN A 965 -0.98 31.88 -44.37
N ASN A 966 -0.23 32.91 -44.71
CA ASN A 966 -0.79 34.15 -45.29
C ASN A 966 -1.35 33.92 -46.69
N ALA A 967 -0.69 33.11 -47.53
CA ALA A 967 -1.18 32.72 -48.84
C ALA A 967 -2.50 31.92 -48.76
N LEU A 968 -2.63 31.01 -47.79
CA LEU A 968 -3.88 30.28 -47.51
C LEU A 968 -4.99 31.20 -47.06
N LYS A 969 -4.75 32.18 -46.17
CA LYS A 969 -5.74 33.18 -45.75
C LYS A 969 -6.27 34.02 -46.90
N ASN A 970 -5.42 34.25 -47.88
CA ASN A 970 -5.75 35.03 -49.09
C ASN A 970 -6.25 34.18 -50.28
N ASN A 971 -6.44 32.83 -50.07
CA ASN A 971 -6.78 31.88 -51.10
C ASN A 971 -5.85 31.86 -52.34
N ASP A 972 -4.58 32.22 -52.12
CA ASP A 972 -3.53 32.22 -53.16
C ASP A 972 -2.76 30.91 -53.14
N TRP A 973 -3.24 29.93 -53.90
CA TRP A 973 -2.67 28.60 -54.00
C TRP A 973 -1.32 28.58 -54.72
N ALA A 974 -1.01 29.55 -55.57
CA ALA A 974 0.29 29.66 -56.26
C ALA A 974 1.37 30.12 -55.25
N ALA A 975 1.06 31.17 -54.46
CA ALA A 975 1.97 31.64 -53.39
C ALA A 975 2.16 30.58 -52.28
N TYR A 976 1.10 29.80 -51.98
CA TYR A 976 1.20 28.67 -51.04
C TYR A 976 2.16 27.61 -51.56
N GLY A 977 2.01 27.20 -52.84
CA GLY A 977 2.92 26.19 -53.47
C GLY A 977 4.39 26.66 -53.49
N GLU A 978 4.63 27.94 -53.69
CA GLU A 978 5.98 28.55 -53.64
C GLU A 978 6.52 28.61 -52.20
N SER A 979 5.70 28.90 -51.22
CA SER A 979 6.09 28.85 -49.81
C SER A 979 6.44 27.44 -49.36
N GLN A 980 5.70 26.42 -49.78
CA GLN A 980 6.00 25.00 -49.52
C GLN A 980 7.34 24.59 -50.12
N LYS A 981 7.67 25.06 -51.33
CA LYS A 981 8.95 24.78 -51.95
C LYS A 981 10.11 25.43 -51.17
N ARG A 982 9.94 26.69 -50.77
CA ARG A 982 10.93 27.39 -49.93
C ARG A 982 11.11 26.71 -48.57
N LEU A 983 10.05 26.19 -47.97
CA LEU A 983 10.09 25.44 -46.71
C LEU A 983 10.93 24.16 -46.88
N ASN A 984 10.69 23.37 -47.92
CA ASN A 984 11.45 22.17 -48.21
C ASN A 984 12.94 22.45 -48.47
N ASP A 985 13.26 23.52 -49.23
CA ASP A 985 14.62 23.94 -49.49
C ASP A 985 15.34 24.40 -48.21
N ALA A 986 14.64 25.11 -47.32
CA ALA A 986 15.14 25.53 -46.02
C ALA A 986 15.41 24.35 -45.07
N LEU A 987 14.46 23.39 -44.99
CA LEU A 987 14.65 22.17 -44.21
C LEU A 987 15.82 21.31 -44.70
N THR A 988 16.00 21.21 -46.03
CA THR A 988 17.12 20.49 -46.59
C THR A 988 18.45 21.13 -46.20
N LYS A 989 18.56 22.47 -46.28
CA LYS A 989 19.75 23.22 -45.81
C LYS A 989 19.99 23.04 -44.31
N ALA A 990 18.92 23.01 -43.48
CA ALA A 990 19.05 22.78 -42.05
C ALA A 990 19.62 21.39 -41.74
N ILE A 991 19.12 20.36 -42.45
CA ILE A 991 19.60 18.98 -42.33
C ILE A 991 21.07 18.86 -42.72
N ASP A 992 21.48 19.51 -43.81
CA ASP A 992 22.87 19.50 -44.29
C ASP A 992 23.80 20.25 -43.34
N ALA A 993 23.36 21.38 -42.77
CA ALA A 993 24.07 22.10 -41.74
C ALA A 993 24.26 21.29 -40.46
N GLN A 994 23.19 20.58 -40.02
CA GLN A 994 23.23 19.68 -38.86
C GLN A 994 24.22 18.53 -39.09
N LYS A 995 24.19 17.86 -40.23
CA LYS A 995 25.16 16.80 -40.58
C LYS A 995 26.62 17.29 -40.53
N LYS A 996 26.87 18.53 -40.92
CA LYS A 996 28.20 19.12 -40.83
C LYS A 996 28.64 19.42 -39.40
N LEU A 997 27.66 19.80 -38.53
CA LEU A 997 27.91 19.98 -37.11
C LEU A 997 28.22 18.65 -36.43
N ASP A 998 27.45 17.62 -36.74
CA ASP A 998 27.63 16.26 -36.19
C ASP A 998 28.97 15.66 -36.64
N ALA A 999 29.40 15.92 -37.89
CA ALA A 999 30.71 15.51 -38.41
C ALA A 999 31.89 16.26 -37.76
N GLN A 1000 31.68 17.51 -37.32
CA GLN A 1000 32.68 18.29 -36.58
C GLN A 1000 32.80 17.88 -35.13
N SER A 1001 31.72 17.47 -34.50
CA SER A 1001 31.71 16.96 -33.13
C SER A 1001 32.24 15.53 -33.00
N GLY A 1002 32.18 14.72 -34.08
CA GLY A 1002 32.71 13.35 -34.11
C GLY A 1002 34.21 13.22 -34.40
N SER A 1003 34.92 14.33 -34.71
CA SER A 1003 36.36 14.33 -35.00
C SER A 1003 37.25 14.83 -33.85
N GLY A 1004 36.69 15.00 -32.66
CA GLY A 1004 37.33 15.52 -31.45
C GLY A 1004 37.34 14.54 -30.24
N SER A 1005 37.23 13.21 -30.47
CA SER A 1005 37.39 12.20 -29.41
C SER A 1005 38.61 11.33 -29.65
#